data_27d80fa12c154812ceb95cc1cd244e5d
#
_entry.id   27d80fa12c154812ceb95cc1cd244e5d
#
_cell.length_a   1.000
_cell.length_b   1.000
_cell.length_c   1.000
_cell.angle_alpha   90.00
_cell.angle_beta   90.00
_cell.angle_gamma   90.00
#
_symmetry.space_group_name_H-M   'P 1'
#
loop_
_entity.id
_entity.type
_entity.pdbx_description
1 polymer ?
#
loop_
_entity_poly.entity_id
_entity_poly.type
_entity_poly.pdbx_seq_one_letter_code
_entity_poly.pdbx_strand_id
1 'polypeptide(L)'
;MKQFGMILMFWGVIMNAQNRKTPKDSITLVDKVEVKGSKKKMETDMKMSVSVDEFLASSDKISFIKRGAYAWEPLLNNMSTERSVVTIDGMRIFGACTDKMDPVTSYLESNTLSSIDIKSGQEGSSHGATIAGSIDLKRKSTPFSLEKKWNGTYQTGFEFNNKQFFNLGNISYSGKKLVVDGSISFRKAGNYDDGNNKEVNHSQYNKFNTGIGIAYKTSPLSSVRIDAIFDMAKNVGFPALPMDLWLSRAMITSASYRQLFKESLIRSWDTKIYYNTIEHYMDDTKRPENLVHMDMPGWSTTYGLVSSVSLKKEKYTSAIELNMYNNTSIAEMRMYPQDRKNRTMFAYSWPWVTTRFAGISMNNNWEISDKSRLSFGVSLGLNYNESKYVEFNWIFHPGAPQQKTRILPGLHAGYQFTENNFSFSVGTGYGHRAPSVSEGYGYYIYNSFDRYDYIGNPDLKNEISYETNAGAGFKNGKMSIEAKVNYFYIQDYIIGKILSLGSPMNYQSVGVKAYTSLDHATLFNMALNAGYSILPELHWKGTLTYARGRDDKGKNLPFIRPLSYLTSLHFTHQNFGVQTSVNGDFIQRNYSPEYGEDQTPAYAIWNFSVNYTFNIKKLKTVFQVGAENLLNTYYSTYADWGNIPRMGRNIYTSLKFNF
;
A
#
# COMPACT_ATOMS: atom_id res chain seq x y z
N MET A 1 -22.86 -27.23 18.70
CA MET A 1 -23.35 -26.32 19.73
C MET A 1 -22.22 -25.90 20.70
N LYS A 2 -21.12 -25.25 20.20
CA LYS A 2 -20.04 -24.68 21.04
C LYS A 2 -19.44 -23.39 20.44
N GLN A 3 -20.22 -22.60 19.70
CA GLN A 3 -19.74 -21.34 19.09
C GLN A 3 -20.55 -20.10 19.51
N PHE A 4 -21.46 -20.22 20.48
CA PHE A 4 -22.31 -19.08 20.94
C PHE A 4 -21.80 -18.40 22.22
N GLY A 5 -20.72 -18.88 22.83
CA GLY A 5 -20.26 -18.40 24.15
C GLY A 5 -19.40 -17.13 24.15
N MET A 6 -18.88 -16.67 23.01
CA MET A 6 -17.91 -15.57 22.99
C MET A 6 -18.50 -14.18 22.69
N ILE A 7 -19.79 -14.10 22.35
CA ILE A 7 -20.49 -12.83 22.06
C ILE A 7 -21.03 -12.15 23.33
N LEU A 8 -21.18 -12.87 24.44
CA LEU A 8 -21.81 -12.34 25.65
C LEU A 8 -20.86 -11.61 26.62
N MET A 9 -19.56 -11.68 26.48
CA MET A 9 -18.61 -10.97 27.36
C MET A 9 -18.39 -9.47 27.03
N PHE A 10 -18.87 -8.97 25.90
CA PHE A 10 -18.74 -7.55 25.53
C PHE A 10 -19.90 -6.65 26.03
N TRP A 11 -20.95 -7.22 26.61
CA TRP A 11 -22.15 -6.46 27.03
C TRP A 11 -22.06 -5.86 28.44
N GLY A 12 -21.04 -6.19 29.21
CA GLY A 12 -20.91 -5.77 30.61
C GLY A 12 -20.31 -4.39 30.90
N VAL A 13 -19.74 -3.71 29.90
CA VAL A 13 -18.94 -2.46 30.09
C VAL A 13 -19.68 -1.18 29.63
N ILE A 14 -20.93 -1.26 29.18
CA ILE A 14 -21.66 -0.15 28.51
C ILE A 14 -22.49 0.70 29.47
N MET A 15 -22.25 0.71 30.75
CA MET A 15 -22.98 1.57 31.64
C MET A 15 -22.06 2.64 32.27
N ASN A 16 -22.00 3.82 31.67
CA ASN A 16 -21.88 5.15 32.26
C ASN A 16 -21.14 6.14 31.35
N ALA A 17 -21.85 6.78 30.45
CA ALA A 17 -21.38 8.01 29.80
C ALA A 17 -22.51 9.07 29.89
N GLN A 18 -22.36 10.01 30.80
CA GLN A 18 -23.27 11.16 30.92
C GLN A 18 -22.79 12.35 30.07
N ASN A 19 -23.74 12.95 29.35
CA ASN A 19 -23.57 14.20 28.59
C ASN A 19 -23.28 15.38 29.54
N ARG A 20 -22.22 16.13 29.24
CA ARG A 20 -22.09 17.54 29.68
C ARG A 20 -21.47 18.39 28.54
N LYS A 21 -22.01 19.63 28.42
CA LYS A 21 -21.63 20.68 27.49
C LYS A 21 -20.14 21.04 27.61
N THR A 22 -19.48 21.23 26.49
CA THR A 22 -18.05 21.60 26.37
C THR A 22 -17.78 22.99 26.90
N PRO A 23 -16.78 23.21 27.78
CA PRO A 23 -16.10 24.49 27.91
C PRO A 23 -15.07 24.65 26.79
N LYS A 24 -15.05 25.80 26.15
CA LYS A 24 -13.98 26.26 25.29
C LYS A 24 -12.74 26.56 26.12
N ASP A 25 -11.84 25.60 26.22
CA ASP A 25 -10.42 25.82 26.50
C ASP A 25 -9.66 24.64 25.89
N SER A 26 -9.53 24.69 24.59
CA SER A 26 -8.62 23.84 23.85
C SER A 26 -7.19 24.30 24.16
N ILE A 27 -6.44 23.49 24.92
CA ILE A 27 -5.00 23.53 24.85
C ILE A 27 -4.68 23.25 23.38
N THR A 28 -4.30 24.29 22.66
CA THR A 28 -3.79 24.19 21.30
C THR A 28 -2.61 23.23 21.35
N LEU A 29 -2.82 22.00 20.90
CA LEU A 29 -1.74 21.10 20.53
C LEU A 29 -0.87 21.89 19.56
N VAL A 30 0.41 22.07 19.90
CA VAL A 30 1.38 22.67 18.98
C VAL A 30 1.24 21.96 17.66
N ASP A 31 0.85 22.71 16.62
CA ASP A 31 0.61 22.17 15.31
C ASP A 31 1.82 21.34 14.88
N LYS A 32 1.58 20.07 14.60
CA LYS A 32 2.58 19.20 14.00
C LYS A 32 2.97 19.87 12.69
N VAL A 33 4.23 20.20 12.52
CA VAL A 33 4.76 20.71 11.25
C VAL A 33 4.67 19.55 10.26
N GLU A 34 3.62 19.51 9.50
CA GLU A 34 3.41 18.51 8.46
C GLU A 34 3.80 19.13 7.12
N VAL A 35 4.83 18.57 6.50
CA VAL A 35 5.08 18.78 5.08
C VAL A 35 3.87 18.21 4.35
N LYS A 36 3.05 19.07 3.77
CA LYS A 36 1.78 18.65 3.13
C LYS A 36 2.07 17.88 1.84
N GLY A 37 2.25 16.56 1.96
CA GLY A 37 1.88 15.65 0.89
C GLY A 37 0.35 15.55 0.77
N SER A 38 -0.16 14.97 -0.29
CA SER A 38 -1.60 14.75 -0.44
C SER A 38 -2.07 13.73 0.60
N LYS A 39 -2.45 14.21 1.80
CA LYS A 39 -3.11 13.37 2.79
C LYS A 39 -4.52 13.07 2.34
N LYS A 40 -4.76 11.86 1.92
CA LYS A 40 -6.12 11.38 1.73
C LYS A 40 -6.69 11.02 3.09
N LYS A 41 -7.55 11.92 3.63
CA LYS A 41 -8.38 11.61 4.80
C LYS A 41 -9.41 10.59 4.36
N MET A 42 -9.66 9.57 5.20
CA MET A 42 -10.73 8.60 4.95
C MET A 42 -12.08 9.34 4.93
N GLU A 43 -12.50 9.78 3.76
CA GLU A 43 -13.88 10.16 3.49
C GLU A 43 -14.68 8.88 3.24
N THR A 44 -15.91 8.84 3.69
CA THR A 44 -16.84 7.71 3.52
C THR A 44 -17.28 7.64 2.07
N ASP A 45 -16.44 7.09 1.20
CA ASP A 45 -16.78 6.88 -0.20
C ASP A 45 -17.36 5.48 -0.42
N MET A 46 -18.44 5.42 -1.14
CA MET A 46 -19.19 4.26 -1.67
C MET A 46 -19.43 3.09 -0.72
N LYS A 47 -18.52 2.18 -0.60
CA LYS A 47 -18.51 1.04 0.33
C LYS A 47 -17.69 1.46 1.56
N MET A 48 -18.16 1.16 2.75
CA MET A 48 -17.31 1.26 3.92
C MET A 48 -16.18 0.25 3.76
N SER A 49 -15.08 0.70 3.13
CA SER A 49 -13.93 -0.14 2.75
C SER A 49 -13.44 -0.98 3.91
N VAL A 50 -13.22 -2.25 3.66
CA VAL A 50 -12.80 -3.24 4.66
C VAL A 50 -11.29 -3.41 4.61
N SER A 51 -10.69 -3.38 3.42
CA SER A 51 -9.25 -3.50 3.21
C SER A 51 -8.57 -2.16 2.93
N VAL A 52 -7.26 -2.11 3.15
CA VAL A 52 -6.41 -0.99 2.79
C VAL A 52 -6.34 -0.84 1.27
N ASP A 53 -6.31 -1.94 0.54
CA ASP A 53 -6.22 -1.97 -0.92
C ASP A 53 -7.44 -1.33 -1.58
N GLU A 54 -8.67 -1.64 -1.09
CA GLU A 54 -9.90 -0.99 -1.55
C GLU A 54 -9.86 0.53 -1.33
N PHE A 55 -9.33 0.98 -0.20
CA PHE A 55 -9.17 2.41 0.07
C PHE A 55 -8.14 3.07 -0.86
N LEU A 56 -6.99 2.42 -1.10
CA LEU A 56 -5.95 2.90 -2.02
C LEU A 56 -6.43 2.94 -3.47
N ALA A 57 -7.34 2.03 -3.87
CA ALA A 57 -7.88 1.96 -5.24
C ALA A 57 -8.62 3.24 -5.68
N SER A 58 -9.03 4.08 -4.74
CA SER A 58 -9.62 5.39 -5.02
C SER A 58 -8.58 6.49 -5.32
N SER A 59 -7.27 6.20 -5.31
CA SER A 59 -6.21 7.13 -5.65
C SER A 59 -5.93 7.15 -7.15
N ASP A 60 -5.78 8.34 -7.73
CA ASP A 60 -5.39 8.55 -9.12
C ASP A 60 -3.93 8.14 -9.42
N LYS A 61 -3.09 7.99 -8.36
CA LYS A 61 -1.67 7.64 -8.46
C LYS A 61 -1.38 6.15 -8.30
N ILE A 62 -2.34 5.36 -7.83
CA ILE A 62 -2.13 3.95 -7.50
C ILE A 62 -2.99 3.06 -8.40
N SER A 63 -2.37 2.06 -8.95
CA SER A 63 -3.00 0.91 -9.58
C SER A 63 -2.55 -0.38 -8.89
N PHE A 64 -3.11 -1.53 -9.27
CA PHE A 64 -2.85 -2.77 -8.55
C PHE A 64 -2.64 -3.94 -9.49
N ILE A 65 -1.61 -4.73 -9.21
CA ILE A 65 -1.51 -6.10 -9.71
C ILE A 65 -2.38 -6.99 -8.80
N LYS A 66 -3.28 -7.75 -9.42
CA LYS A 66 -4.12 -8.73 -8.72
C LYS A 66 -3.79 -10.14 -9.17
N ARG A 67 -3.56 -11.01 -8.19
CA ARG A 67 -3.34 -12.45 -8.38
C ARG A 67 -4.52 -13.27 -7.86
N GLY A 68 -5.45 -12.60 -7.17
CA GLY A 68 -6.65 -13.17 -6.54
C GLY A 68 -7.49 -12.11 -5.84
N ALA A 69 -8.44 -12.53 -5.02
CA ALA A 69 -9.33 -11.65 -4.27
C ALA A 69 -8.65 -10.94 -3.09
N TYR A 70 -7.58 -11.54 -2.55
CA TYR A 70 -6.87 -11.06 -1.36
C TYR A 70 -5.56 -10.36 -1.74
N ALA A 71 -5.23 -9.27 -1.00
CA ALA A 71 -3.93 -8.62 -0.95
C ALA A 71 -3.39 -8.21 -2.33
N TRP A 72 -3.76 -7.01 -2.77
CA TRP A 72 -3.36 -6.49 -4.07
C TRP A 72 -2.02 -5.75 -3.98
N GLU A 73 -1.11 -6.01 -4.91
CA GLU A 73 0.18 -5.33 -4.96
C GLU A 73 0.04 -3.91 -5.52
N PRO A 74 0.34 -2.84 -4.76
CA PRO A 74 0.20 -1.47 -5.23
C PRO A 74 1.31 -1.08 -6.19
N LEU A 75 0.95 -0.45 -7.30
CA LEU A 75 1.84 0.20 -8.26
C LEU A 75 1.70 1.72 -8.12
N LEU A 76 2.70 2.40 -7.62
CA LEU A 76 2.72 3.85 -7.52
C LEU A 76 3.29 4.45 -8.82
N ASN A 77 2.56 5.37 -9.45
CA ASN A 77 2.91 5.97 -10.73
C ASN A 77 3.16 4.93 -11.85
N ASN A 78 2.43 3.80 -11.85
CA ASN A 78 2.62 2.66 -12.77
C ASN A 78 4.01 2.02 -12.72
N MET A 79 4.69 2.12 -11.60
CA MET A 79 5.96 1.45 -11.34
C MET A 79 5.77 0.32 -10.35
N SER A 80 6.53 -0.77 -10.53
CA SER A 80 6.52 -1.92 -9.63
C SER A 80 6.88 -1.54 -8.20
N THR A 81 6.44 -2.34 -7.23
CA THR A 81 6.59 -2.07 -5.79
C THR A 81 8.05 -1.94 -5.36
N GLU A 82 9.00 -2.55 -6.07
CA GLU A 82 10.43 -2.41 -5.81
C GLU A 82 10.92 -0.95 -5.93
N ARG A 83 10.22 -0.14 -6.73
CA ARG A 83 10.55 1.27 -6.99
C ARG A 83 9.92 2.23 -6.00
N SER A 84 9.04 1.72 -5.11
CA SER A 84 8.35 2.50 -4.08
C SER A 84 8.78 2.11 -2.67
N VAL A 85 8.62 3.03 -1.73
CA VAL A 85 8.80 2.79 -0.31
C VAL A 85 7.42 2.69 0.34
N VAL A 86 7.06 1.49 0.85
CA VAL A 86 5.83 1.30 1.62
C VAL A 86 6.19 1.16 3.10
N THR A 87 5.56 1.96 3.97
CA THR A 87 5.82 2.00 5.41
C THR A 87 4.51 1.96 6.21
N ILE A 88 4.61 1.53 7.46
CA ILE A 88 3.56 1.63 8.46
C ILE A 88 4.08 2.56 9.57
N ASP A 89 3.48 3.73 9.74
CA ASP A 89 3.93 4.78 10.69
C ASP A 89 5.44 5.11 10.55
N GLY A 90 5.96 5.14 9.32
CA GLY A 90 7.36 5.37 9.00
C GLY A 90 8.27 4.14 9.16
N MET A 91 7.79 3.02 9.68
CA MET A 91 8.56 1.79 9.82
C MET A 91 8.71 1.08 8.48
N ARG A 92 9.92 0.75 8.07
CA ARG A 92 10.18 -0.06 6.88
C ARG A 92 9.87 -1.52 7.17
N ILE A 93 9.08 -2.14 6.30
CA ILE A 93 8.68 -3.54 6.39
C ILE A 93 8.95 -4.19 5.04
N PHE A 94 9.49 -5.40 5.08
CA PHE A 94 9.72 -6.21 3.88
C PHE A 94 8.85 -7.46 3.96
N GLY A 95 8.14 -7.76 2.87
CA GLY A 95 7.40 -9.03 2.74
C GLY A 95 8.35 -10.24 2.72
N ALA A 96 7.81 -11.41 2.95
CA ALA A 96 8.53 -12.67 2.96
C ALA A 96 8.23 -13.56 1.73
N CYS A 97 7.42 -13.05 0.79
CA CYS A 97 6.95 -13.78 -0.38
C CYS A 97 7.65 -13.30 -1.66
N THR A 98 8.24 -14.22 -2.41
CA THR A 98 8.85 -13.96 -3.72
C THR A 98 7.82 -13.48 -4.75
N ASP A 99 6.58 -14.00 -4.67
CA ASP A 99 5.47 -13.70 -5.57
C ASP A 99 4.57 -12.55 -5.08
N LYS A 100 4.93 -11.91 -3.95
CA LYS A 100 4.22 -10.76 -3.36
C LYS A 100 2.73 -11.02 -3.12
N MET A 101 2.40 -12.25 -2.67
CA MET A 101 1.03 -12.63 -2.31
C MET A 101 0.48 -11.86 -1.11
N ASP A 102 1.35 -11.32 -0.26
CA ASP A 102 1.03 -10.54 0.93
C ASP A 102 1.87 -9.25 1.02
N PRO A 103 1.60 -8.25 0.15
CA PRO A 103 2.28 -6.96 0.19
C PRO A 103 2.05 -6.25 1.54
N VAL A 104 2.93 -5.31 1.89
CA VAL A 104 2.92 -4.59 3.19
C VAL A 104 1.56 -3.95 3.50
N THR A 105 0.81 -3.54 2.48
CA THR A 105 -0.56 -2.99 2.62
C THR A 105 -1.54 -3.98 3.24
N SER A 106 -1.27 -5.28 3.12
CA SER A 106 -2.14 -6.34 3.66
C SER A 106 -1.99 -6.58 5.17
N TYR A 107 -0.94 -6.06 5.82
CA TYR A 107 -0.71 -6.25 7.26
C TYR A 107 -1.52 -5.32 8.16
N LEU A 108 -2.32 -4.44 7.56
CA LEU A 108 -3.25 -3.57 8.26
C LEU A 108 -4.67 -3.70 7.70
N GLU A 109 -5.64 -3.28 8.51
CA GLU A 109 -7.03 -3.17 8.11
C GLU A 109 -7.48 -1.70 8.11
N SER A 110 -8.42 -1.35 7.24
CA SER A 110 -8.85 0.05 7.05
C SER A 110 -9.35 0.72 8.33
N ASN A 111 -9.98 -0.05 9.23
CA ASN A 111 -10.47 0.48 10.51
C ASN A 111 -9.35 0.98 11.43
N THR A 112 -8.12 0.51 11.25
CA THR A 112 -6.95 0.91 12.06
C THR A 112 -6.28 2.18 11.55
N LEU A 113 -6.56 2.61 10.31
CA LEU A 113 -5.94 3.76 9.67
C LEU A 113 -6.59 5.09 10.04
N SER A 114 -5.78 6.11 10.24
CA SER A 114 -6.20 7.52 10.31
C SER A 114 -6.08 8.21 8.96
N SER A 115 -5.04 7.91 8.20
CA SER A 115 -4.75 8.45 6.86
C SER A 115 -3.71 7.61 6.15
N ILE A 116 -3.62 7.79 4.85
CA ILE A 116 -2.50 7.29 4.03
C ILE A 116 -1.82 8.51 3.42
N ASP A 117 -0.49 8.57 3.55
CA ASP A 117 0.34 9.61 2.95
C ASP A 117 0.99 9.05 1.69
N ILE A 118 0.61 9.59 0.53
CA ILE A 118 1.11 9.17 -0.79
C ILE A 118 1.92 10.31 -1.37
N LYS A 119 3.22 10.10 -1.52
CA LYS A 119 4.14 11.05 -2.13
C LYS A 119 4.71 10.46 -3.41
N SER A 120 4.69 11.26 -4.49
CA SER A 120 5.21 10.86 -5.79
C SER A 120 6.70 11.18 -5.91
N GLY A 121 7.46 10.33 -6.57
CA GLY A 121 8.86 10.57 -6.89
C GLY A 121 9.73 10.88 -5.68
N GLN A 122 10.65 11.82 -5.82
CA GLN A 122 11.64 12.15 -4.79
C GLN A 122 11.08 12.89 -3.57
N GLU A 123 9.89 13.44 -3.65
CA GLU A 123 9.17 13.93 -2.47
C GLU A 123 8.92 12.81 -1.44
N GLY A 124 8.87 11.54 -1.92
CA GLY A 124 8.71 10.35 -1.09
C GLY A 124 9.99 9.81 -0.45
N SER A 125 11.17 10.37 -0.69
CA SER A 125 12.45 9.82 -0.26
C SER A 125 12.76 9.95 1.25
N SER A 126 11.91 10.60 2.05
CA SER A 126 12.11 10.74 3.49
C SER A 126 12.20 9.41 4.23
N HIS A 127 11.44 8.40 3.81
CA HIS A 127 11.41 7.08 4.46
C HIS A 127 12.33 6.04 3.82
N GLY A 128 13.20 6.45 2.90
CA GLY A 128 14.14 5.60 2.18
C GLY A 128 14.26 5.98 0.71
N ALA A 129 15.32 5.49 0.07
CA ALA A 129 15.59 5.75 -1.34
C ALA A 129 14.50 5.13 -2.22
N THR A 130 13.97 5.91 -3.15
CA THR A 130 12.86 5.54 -4.04
C THR A 130 12.97 6.29 -5.36
N ILE A 131 12.32 5.78 -6.41
CA ILE A 131 12.12 6.52 -7.67
C ILE A 131 10.64 6.70 -8.02
N ALA A 132 9.77 5.82 -7.53
CA ALA A 132 8.33 5.97 -7.72
C ALA A 132 7.66 6.86 -6.67
N GLY A 133 8.24 6.90 -5.46
CA GLY A 133 7.68 7.62 -4.32
C GLY A 133 7.43 6.73 -3.11
N SER A 134 6.59 7.19 -2.19
CA SER A 134 6.27 6.47 -0.95
C SER A 134 4.77 6.40 -0.65
N ILE A 135 4.39 5.33 0.05
CA ILE A 135 3.07 5.10 0.64
C ILE A 135 3.29 4.85 2.13
N ASP A 136 2.88 5.77 2.99
CA ASP A 136 2.98 5.59 4.44
C ASP A 136 1.58 5.43 5.05
N LEU A 137 1.32 4.25 5.62
CA LEU A 137 0.07 3.88 6.25
C LEU A 137 0.07 4.38 7.71
N LYS A 138 -0.65 5.48 7.98
CA LYS A 138 -0.73 6.08 9.31
C LYS A 138 -1.84 5.44 10.12
N ARG A 139 -1.48 4.79 11.23
CA ARG A 139 -2.47 4.22 12.16
C ARG A 139 -3.14 5.30 13.02
N LYS A 140 -4.33 4.98 13.50
CA LYS A 140 -5.01 5.79 14.51
C LYS A 140 -4.19 5.84 15.80
N SER A 141 -4.03 7.04 16.33
CA SER A 141 -3.43 7.28 17.63
C SER A 141 -4.29 8.30 18.37
N THR A 142 -4.88 7.86 19.47
CA THR A 142 -5.78 8.70 20.26
C THR A 142 -4.96 9.76 21.01
N PRO A 143 -5.37 11.05 20.99
CA PRO A 143 -4.69 12.09 21.74
C PRO A 143 -4.97 11.97 23.24
N PHE A 144 -4.05 12.49 24.07
CA PHE A 144 -4.31 12.65 25.50
C PHE A 144 -5.47 13.62 25.75
N SER A 145 -6.28 13.37 26.77
CA SER A 145 -7.44 14.18 27.11
C SER A 145 -7.41 14.58 28.59
N LEU A 146 -7.86 15.79 28.90
CA LEU A 146 -8.02 16.24 30.31
C LEU A 146 -9.06 15.41 31.05
N GLU A 147 -10.10 14.98 30.34
CA GLU A 147 -11.15 14.09 30.85
C GLU A 147 -10.89 12.65 30.42
N LYS A 148 -11.22 11.70 31.28
CA LYS A 148 -11.19 10.28 30.92
C LYS A 148 -12.30 10.00 29.92
N LYS A 149 -11.95 9.49 28.73
CA LYS A 149 -12.90 9.20 27.66
C LYS A 149 -12.63 7.81 27.08
N TRP A 150 -13.75 7.11 26.85
CA TRP A 150 -13.77 5.91 26.04
C TRP A 150 -14.41 6.25 24.71
N ASN A 151 -13.82 5.81 23.63
CA ASN A 151 -14.39 5.90 22.29
C ASN A 151 -14.21 4.55 21.61
N GLY A 152 -15.11 4.22 20.74
CA GLY A 152 -14.99 2.98 20.00
C GLY A 152 -15.80 2.99 18.72
N THR A 153 -15.43 2.09 17.84
CA THR A 153 -16.18 1.77 16.63
C THR A 153 -16.26 0.26 16.46
N TYR A 154 -17.42 -0.22 16.10
CA TYR A 154 -17.57 -1.61 15.68
C TYR A 154 -18.35 -1.64 14.37
N GLN A 155 -17.81 -2.37 13.39
CA GLN A 155 -18.44 -2.54 12.09
C GLN A 155 -18.54 -4.03 11.78
N THR A 156 -19.69 -4.45 11.31
CA THR A 156 -19.95 -5.80 10.83
C THR A 156 -20.68 -5.75 9.51
N GLY A 157 -20.53 -6.75 8.68
CA GLY A 157 -21.22 -6.81 7.41
C GLY A 157 -21.04 -8.12 6.68
N PHE A 158 -21.76 -8.21 5.56
CA PHE A 158 -21.78 -9.38 4.71
C PHE A 158 -21.80 -8.98 3.23
N GLU A 159 -21.03 -9.69 2.43
CA GLU A 159 -21.01 -9.61 0.97
C GLU A 159 -21.53 -10.92 0.38
N PHE A 160 -22.47 -10.82 -0.56
CA PHE A 160 -23.22 -12.02 -0.98
C PHE A 160 -22.49 -12.82 -2.05
N ASN A 161 -21.75 -12.19 -2.95
CA ASN A 161 -21.10 -12.89 -4.06
C ASN A 161 -20.07 -13.92 -3.55
N ASN A 162 -19.07 -13.46 -2.79
CA ASN A 162 -18.02 -14.31 -2.21
C ASN A 162 -18.34 -14.82 -0.80
N LYS A 163 -19.59 -14.61 -0.33
CA LYS A 163 -20.03 -14.99 1.03
C LYS A 163 -19.10 -14.46 2.12
N GLN A 164 -18.57 -13.25 1.92
CA GLN A 164 -17.65 -12.63 2.86
C GLN A 164 -18.39 -12.12 4.09
N PHE A 165 -17.96 -12.56 5.25
CA PHE A 165 -18.34 -12.00 6.54
C PHE A 165 -17.17 -11.27 7.17
N PHE A 166 -17.41 -10.09 7.73
CA PHE A 166 -16.37 -9.30 8.38
C PHE A 166 -16.84 -8.65 9.68
N ASN A 167 -15.89 -8.49 10.61
CA ASN A 167 -16.03 -7.75 11.86
C ASN A 167 -14.78 -6.92 12.09
N LEU A 168 -14.95 -5.63 12.33
CA LEU A 168 -13.88 -4.67 12.54
C LEU A 168 -14.18 -3.88 13.81
N GLY A 169 -13.32 -3.95 14.81
CA GLY A 169 -13.49 -3.27 16.09
C GLY A 169 -12.30 -2.37 16.44
N ASN A 170 -12.57 -1.21 17.00
CA ASN A 170 -11.58 -0.35 17.65
C ASN A 170 -12.13 0.15 18.97
N ILE A 171 -11.27 0.23 19.95
CA ILE A 171 -11.55 0.84 21.24
C ILE A 171 -10.38 1.70 21.67
N SER A 172 -10.65 2.84 22.26
CA SER A 172 -9.60 3.69 22.82
C SER A 172 -10.02 4.28 24.15
N TYR A 173 -9.06 4.33 25.07
CA TYR A 173 -9.14 5.06 26.31
C TYR A 173 -8.18 6.23 26.24
N SER A 174 -8.64 7.43 26.58
CA SER A 174 -7.79 8.60 26.71
C SER A 174 -7.96 9.28 28.08
N GLY A 175 -6.86 9.67 28.67
CA GLY A 175 -6.78 10.41 29.93
C GLY A 175 -5.63 11.39 29.92
N LYS A 176 -5.38 12.05 31.07
CA LYS A 176 -4.33 13.10 31.20
C LYS A 176 -2.93 12.56 30.93
N LYS A 177 -2.61 11.34 31.39
CA LYS A 177 -1.27 10.75 31.30
C LYS A 177 -1.22 9.43 30.54
N LEU A 178 -2.36 8.75 30.37
CA LEU A 178 -2.43 7.42 29.77
C LEU A 178 -3.42 7.41 28.59
N VAL A 179 -3.01 6.81 27.51
CA VAL A 179 -3.83 6.46 26.33
C VAL A 179 -3.62 4.99 26.03
N VAL A 180 -4.69 4.28 25.75
CA VAL A 180 -4.68 2.89 25.30
C VAL A 180 -5.55 2.79 24.06
N ASP A 181 -5.00 2.32 22.97
CA ASP A 181 -5.71 2.01 21.72
C ASP A 181 -5.70 0.51 21.50
N GLY A 182 -6.84 -0.07 21.14
CA GLY A 182 -6.98 -1.47 20.76
C GLY A 182 -7.75 -1.62 19.46
N SER A 183 -7.38 -2.60 18.65
CA SER A 183 -8.09 -2.95 17.42
C SER A 183 -8.17 -4.46 17.25
N ILE A 184 -9.24 -4.92 16.61
CA ILE A 184 -9.41 -6.32 16.21
C ILE A 184 -10.20 -6.35 14.91
N SER A 185 -9.81 -7.25 14.01
CA SER A 185 -10.47 -7.43 12.72
C SER A 185 -10.49 -8.90 12.33
N PHE A 186 -11.59 -9.33 11.77
CA PHE A 186 -11.77 -10.67 11.23
C PHE A 186 -12.52 -10.59 9.91
N ARG A 187 -12.00 -11.24 8.87
CA ARG A 187 -12.67 -11.41 7.57
C ARG A 187 -12.57 -12.85 7.12
N LYS A 188 -13.65 -13.37 6.55
CA LYS A 188 -13.67 -14.71 5.95
C LYS A 188 -14.47 -14.63 4.67
N ALA A 189 -13.90 -15.04 3.54
CA ALA A 189 -14.53 -15.10 2.23
C ALA A 189 -14.42 -16.51 1.64
N GLY A 190 -15.44 -16.93 0.92
CA GLY A 190 -15.41 -18.07 0.02
C GLY A 190 -14.88 -17.67 -1.36
N ASN A 191 -14.96 -18.59 -2.31
CA ASN A 191 -14.75 -18.26 -3.71
C ASN A 191 -15.80 -17.27 -4.20
N TYR A 192 -15.45 -16.42 -5.16
CA TYR A 192 -16.39 -15.51 -5.80
C TYR A 192 -16.83 -16.01 -7.16
N ASP A 193 -18.00 -15.55 -7.59
CA ASP A 193 -18.52 -15.73 -8.94
C ASP A 193 -18.17 -14.53 -9.82
N ASP A 194 -17.76 -14.78 -11.06
CA ASP A 194 -17.48 -13.76 -12.07
C ASP A 194 -18.78 -13.18 -12.71
N GLY A 195 -18.64 -12.27 -13.66
CA GLY A 195 -19.77 -11.67 -14.38
C GLY A 195 -20.60 -12.64 -15.22
N ASN A 196 -20.13 -13.85 -15.48
CA ASN A 196 -20.85 -14.93 -16.14
C ASN A 196 -21.50 -15.91 -15.15
N ASN A 197 -21.46 -15.59 -13.83
CA ASN A 197 -21.88 -16.43 -12.73
C ASN A 197 -21.11 -17.77 -12.65
N LYS A 198 -19.85 -17.77 -13.07
CA LYS A 198 -18.96 -18.90 -12.94
C LYS A 198 -18.05 -18.70 -11.72
N GLU A 199 -17.98 -19.72 -10.85
CA GLU A 199 -17.11 -19.69 -9.70
C GLU A 199 -15.64 -19.64 -10.12
N VAL A 200 -14.91 -18.69 -9.54
CA VAL A 200 -13.46 -18.56 -9.67
C VAL A 200 -12.83 -19.33 -8.51
N ASN A 201 -12.40 -20.55 -8.79
CA ASN A 201 -11.76 -21.42 -7.82
C ASN A 201 -10.49 -20.80 -7.25
N HIS A 202 -10.14 -21.17 -6.02
CA HIS A 202 -8.95 -20.66 -5.33
C HIS A 202 -8.96 -19.14 -5.15
N SER A 203 -10.13 -18.56 -4.83
CA SER A 203 -10.25 -17.13 -4.53
C SER A 203 -10.70 -16.84 -3.08
N GLN A 204 -10.85 -17.90 -2.26
CA GLN A 204 -11.22 -17.82 -0.84
C GLN A 204 -10.06 -17.30 0.03
N TYR A 205 -10.40 -16.75 1.22
CA TYR A 205 -9.41 -16.38 2.23
C TYR A 205 -9.99 -16.25 3.64
N ASN A 206 -9.10 -16.35 4.66
CA ASN A 206 -9.39 -16.02 6.04
C ASN A 206 -8.33 -15.04 6.56
N LYS A 207 -8.76 -13.97 7.18
CA LYS A 207 -7.91 -12.88 7.69
C LYS A 207 -8.21 -12.57 9.14
N PHE A 208 -7.18 -12.42 9.95
CA PHE A 208 -7.24 -11.93 11.32
C PHE A 208 -6.19 -10.87 11.54
N ASN A 209 -6.55 -9.73 12.14
CA ASN A 209 -5.62 -8.67 12.50
C ASN A 209 -5.99 -8.13 13.89
N THR A 210 -4.99 -7.86 14.70
CA THR A 210 -5.17 -7.21 16.00
C THR A 210 -4.01 -6.28 16.29
N GLY A 211 -4.28 -5.22 17.03
CA GLY A 211 -3.27 -4.26 17.42
C GLY A 211 -3.55 -3.63 18.77
N ILE A 212 -2.48 -3.29 19.47
CA ILE A 212 -2.53 -2.54 20.72
C ILE A 212 -1.50 -1.41 20.67
N GLY A 213 -1.84 -0.26 21.26
CA GLY A 213 -0.95 0.86 21.46
C GLY A 213 -1.16 1.46 22.84
N ILE A 214 -0.07 1.69 23.57
CA ILE A 214 -0.09 2.29 24.91
C ILE A 214 0.82 3.50 24.90
N ALA A 215 0.26 4.69 25.18
CA ALA A 215 1.05 5.93 25.30
C ALA A 215 0.97 6.47 26.72
N TYR A 216 2.12 6.90 27.24
CA TYR A 216 2.24 7.52 28.56
C TYR A 216 2.93 8.86 28.45
N LYS A 217 2.33 9.88 29.06
CA LYS A 217 2.87 11.23 29.14
C LYS A 217 3.89 11.31 30.28
N THR A 218 5.17 11.39 29.94
CA THR A 218 6.28 11.45 30.90
C THR A 218 6.44 12.85 31.50
N SER A 219 6.14 13.90 30.69
CA SER A 219 6.06 15.29 31.13
C SER A 219 4.94 16.03 30.35
N PRO A 220 4.64 17.30 30.64
CA PRO A 220 3.72 18.09 29.84
C PRO A 220 4.06 18.14 28.34
N LEU A 221 5.34 18.00 28.00
CA LEU A 221 5.87 18.13 26.64
C LEU A 221 6.48 16.84 26.10
N SER A 222 6.48 15.75 26.86
CA SER A 222 7.06 14.48 26.41
C SER A 222 6.15 13.29 26.64
N SER A 223 6.27 12.28 25.77
CA SER A 223 5.53 11.04 25.88
C SER A 223 6.31 9.88 25.29
N VAL A 224 6.06 8.69 25.81
CA VAL A 224 6.49 7.40 25.26
C VAL A 224 5.28 6.66 24.75
N ARG A 225 5.47 5.85 23.70
CA ARG A 225 4.41 4.98 23.16
C ARG A 225 5.02 3.65 22.74
N ILE A 226 4.33 2.56 23.07
CA ILE A 226 4.64 1.20 22.63
C ILE A 226 3.47 0.71 21.81
N ASP A 227 3.75 0.10 20.68
CA ASP A 227 2.75 -0.46 19.76
C ASP A 227 3.11 -1.89 19.38
N ALA A 228 2.09 -2.71 19.19
CA ALA A 228 2.21 -4.06 18.64
C ALA A 228 1.06 -4.31 17.66
N ILE A 229 1.36 -4.96 16.54
CA ILE A 229 0.41 -5.43 15.54
C ILE A 229 0.69 -6.91 15.34
N PHE A 230 -0.35 -7.72 15.35
CA PHE A 230 -0.32 -9.10 14.91
C PHE A 230 -1.30 -9.27 13.76
N ASP A 231 -0.81 -9.80 12.67
CA ASP A 231 -1.55 -10.06 11.45
C ASP A 231 -1.43 -11.51 11.03
N MET A 232 -2.51 -12.10 10.53
CA MET A 232 -2.52 -13.48 10.06
C MET A 232 -3.51 -13.66 8.93
N ALA A 233 -3.04 -14.23 7.82
CA ALA A 233 -3.88 -14.73 6.74
C ALA A 233 -3.69 -16.23 6.59
N LYS A 234 -4.78 -16.96 6.38
CA LYS A 234 -4.76 -18.42 6.22
C LYS A 234 -5.68 -18.86 5.10
N ASN A 235 -5.35 -19.99 4.47
CA ASN A 235 -6.19 -20.59 3.45
C ASN A 235 -6.55 -19.59 2.36
N VAL A 236 -5.57 -18.86 1.86
CA VAL A 236 -5.75 -17.86 0.81
C VAL A 236 -5.46 -18.48 -0.54
N GLY A 237 -6.47 -18.51 -1.40
CA GLY A 237 -6.33 -18.98 -2.76
C GLY A 237 -5.85 -17.86 -3.69
N PHE A 238 -5.03 -18.24 -4.67
CA PHE A 238 -4.52 -17.36 -5.73
C PHE A 238 -4.76 -18.00 -7.09
N PRO A 239 -5.91 -17.71 -7.75
CA PRO A 239 -6.26 -18.34 -9.02
C PRO A 239 -5.26 -18.07 -10.14
N ALA A 240 -4.48 -16.98 -10.06
CA ALA A 240 -3.43 -16.62 -11.01
C ALA A 240 -2.10 -17.37 -10.79
N LEU A 241 -1.96 -18.09 -9.70
CA LEU A 241 -0.70 -18.75 -9.32
C LEU A 241 -0.90 -20.28 -9.25
N PRO A 242 0.15 -21.07 -9.47
CA PRO A 242 0.09 -22.52 -9.30
C PRO A 242 0.07 -22.96 -7.83
N MET A 243 0.08 -22.05 -6.90
CA MET A 243 0.20 -22.29 -5.45
C MET A 243 -0.75 -21.38 -4.69
N ASP A 244 -1.07 -21.79 -3.46
CA ASP A 244 -1.90 -21.04 -2.52
C ASP A 244 -1.09 -20.64 -1.28
N LEU A 245 -1.52 -19.58 -0.62
CA LEU A 245 -0.95 -19.16 0.66
C LEU A 245 -1.62 -19.96 1.79
N TRP A 246 -0.88 -20.93 2.34
CA TRP A 246 -1.36 -21.69 3.49
C TRP A 246 -1.41 -20.84 4.76
N LEU A 247 -0.33 -20.05 5.02
CA LEU A 247 -0.20 -19.19 6.19
C LEU A 247 0.71 -17.99 5.89
N SER A 248 0.25 -16.79 6.18
CA SER A 248 1.09 -15.61 6.39
C SER A 248 0.89 -15.10 7.82
N ARG A 249 1.97 -14.72 8.49
CA ARG A 249 1.97 -14.07 9.79
C ARG A 249 2.88 -12.86 9.77
N ALA A 250 2.41 -11.75 10.34
CA ALA A 250 3.24 -10.58 10.59
C ALA A 250 3.14 -10.18 12.06
N MET A 251 4.28 -9.98 12.70
CA MET A 251 4.38 -9.33 14.01
C MET A 251 5.20 -8.06 13.87
N ILE A 252 4.61 -6.91 14.18
CA ILE A 252 5.21 -5.58 14.02
C ILE A 252 5.12 -4.87 15.37
N THR A 253 6.26 -4.52 15.95
CA THR A 253 6.36 -3.87 17.25
C THR A 253 7.20 -2.61 17.16
N SER A 254 6.88 -1.62 17.97
CA SER A 254 7.68 -0.40 18.08
C SER A 254 7.59 0.25 19.44
N ALA A 255 8.66 0.96 19.81
CA ALA A 255 8.67 1.88 20.92
C ALA A 255 9.10 3.26 20.41
N SER A 256 8.37 4.30 20.81
CA SER A 256 8.62 5.66 20.36
C SER A 256 8.65 6.65 21.52
N TYR A 257 9.50 7.65 21.38
CA TYR A 257 9.61 8.81 22.26
C TYR A 257 9.32 10.07 21.47
N ARG A 258 8.50 10.95 22.03
CA ARG A 258 8.21 12.28 21.48
C ARG A 258 8.54 13.34 22.51
N GLN A 259 9.29 14.37 22.09
CA GLN A 259 9.55 15.58 22.81
C GLN A 259 9.04 16.78 22.03
N LEU A 260 8.22 17.61 22.64
CA LEU A 260 7.79 18.91 22.13
C LEU A 260 8.62 20.02 22.78
N PHE A 261 8.84 21.11 22.06
CA PHE A 261 9.57 22.28 22.54
C PHE A 261 8.67 23.51 22.38
N LYS A 262 8.65 24.37 23.41
CA LYS A 262 7.97 25.66 23.38
C LYS A 262 8.96 26.75 22.97
N GLU A 263 8.49 27.72 22.16
CA GLU A 263 9.24 28.93 21.82
C GLU A 263 10.68 28.69 21.34
N SER A 264 10.90 27.57 20.66
CA SER A 264 12.18 27.14 20.11
C SER A 264 12.09 27.00 18.59
N LEU A 265 13.22 27.11 17.91
CA LEU A 265 13.32 26.77 16.49
C LEU A 265 12.91 25.29 16.26
N ILE A 266 13.33 24.40 17.16
CA ILE A 266 12.91 23.01 17.18
C ILE A 266 11.49 22.95 17.76
N ARG A 267 10.55 22.33 17.05
CA ARG A 267 9.15 22.14 17.49
C ARG A 267 8.90 20.78 18.07
N SER A 268 9.47 19.75 17.47
CA SER A 268 9.38 18.40 17.99
C SER A 268 10.62 17.59 17.64
N TRP A 269 10.88 16.59 18.47
CA TRP A 269 11.79 15.50 18.22
C TRP A 269 11.04 14.19 18.48
N ASP A 270 10.94 13.36 17.45
CA ASP A 270 10.27 12.08 17.47
C ASP A 270 11.27 10.99 17.13
N THR A 271 11.43 9.98 17.99
CA THR A 271 12.30 8.83 17.74
C THR A 271 11.53 7.53 17.95
N LYS A 272 11.69 6.58 17.05
CA LYS A 272 11.05 5.29 17.07
C LYS A 272 12.07 4.19 16.78
N ILE A 273 12.12 3.18 17.61
CA ILE A 273 12.75 1.90 17.32
C ILE A 273 11.68 0.88 17.01
N TYR A 274 11.95 -0.06 16.10
CA TYR A 274 10.99 -1.05 15.70
C TYR A 274 11.62 -2.40 15.36
N TYR A 275 10.80 -3.42 15.51
CA TYR A 275 11.10 -4.79 15.11
C TYR A 275 9.88 -5.35 14.40
N ASN A 276 10.09 -6.01 13.27
CA ASN A 276 9.06 -6.79 12.61
C ASN A 276 9.61 -8.13 12.10
N THR A 277 8.76 -9.13 12.12
CA THR A 277 9.01 -10.43 11.52
C THR A 277 7.79 -10.87 10.73
N ILE A 278 8.04 -11.31 9.51
CA ILE A 278 7.04 -11.78 8.56
C ILE A 278 7.40 -13.21 8.21
N GLU A 279 6.41 -14.09 8.25
CA GLU A 279 6.51 -15.48 7.82
C GLU A 279 5.47 -15.72 6.73
N HIS A 280 5.87 -16.42 5.70
CA HIS A 280 5.03 -16.74 4.55
C HIS A 280 5.24 -18.20 4.16
N TYR A 281 4.16 -18.95 4.10
CA TYR A 281 4.18 -20.37 3.71
C TYR A 281 3.18 -20.58 2.58
N MET A 282 3.68 -20.86 1.39
CA MET A 282 2.87 -21.24 0.25
C MET A 282 3.16 -22.67 -0.18
N ASP A 283 2.12 -23.35 -0.64
CA ASP A 283 2.18 -24.73 -1.14
C ASP A 283 1.18 -24.92 -2.29
N ASP A 284 1.26 -26.05 -2.94
CA ASP A 284 0.33 -26.45 -3.98
C ASP A 284 -0.51 -27.69 -3.60
N THR A 285 -0.68 -27.95 -2.31
CA THR A 285 -1.43 -29.12 -1.79
C THR A 285 -2.85 -29.21 -2.36
N LYS A 286 -3.45 -28.07 -2.71
CA LYS A 286 -4.77 -27.99 -3.34
C LYS A 286 -4.75 -28.02 -4.87
N ARG A 287 -3.61 -28.32 -5.46
CA ARG A 287 -3.35 -28.40 -6.90
C ARG A 287 -2.83 -29.80 -7.25
N PRO A 288 -3.66 -30.86 -7.11
CA PRO A 288 -3.21 -32.24 -7.30
C PRO A 288 -2.75 -32.54 -8.73
N GLU A 289 -3.11 -31.68 -9.69
CA GLU A 289 -2.70 -31.76 -11.10
C GLU A 289 -1.25 -31.36 -11.37
N ASN A 290 -0.57 -30.73 -10.37
CA ASN A 290 0.82 -30.34 -10.53
C ASN A 290 1.75 -31.56 -10.58
N LEU A 291 2.60 -31.64 -11.61
CA LEU A 291 3.53 -32.76 -11.81
C LEU A 291 4.69 -32.76 -10.78
N VAL A 292 5.03 -31.61 -10.28
CA VAL A 292 6.03 -31.40 -9.23
C VAL A 292 5.38 -30.56 -8.15
N HIS A 293 5.16 -31.15 -6.98
CA HIS A 293 4.65 -30.42 -5.83
C HIS A 293 5.74 -29.57 -5.19
N MET A 294 5.37 -28.39 -4.70
CA MET A 294 6.30 -27.43 -4.12
C MET A 294 5.81 -26.87 -2.79
N ASP A 295 6.77 -26.77 -1.84
CA ASP A 295 6.63 -25.98 -0.62
C ASP A 295 7.62 -24.82 -0.69
N MET A 296 7.11 -23.60 -0.50
CA MET A 296 7.94 -22.39 -0.55
C MET A 296 7.75 -21.53 0.72
N PRO A 297 8.43 -21.86 1.81
CA PRO A 297 8.47 -21.04 2.99
C PRO A 297 9.39 -19.84 2.81
N GLY A 298 8.99 -18.68 3.36
CA GLY A 298 9.78 -17.47 3.37
C GLY A 298 9.72 -16.75 4.71
N TRP A 299 10.81 -16.04 5.03
CA TRP A 299 10.96 -15.27 6.26
C TRP A 299 11.59 -13.91 5.97
N SER A 300 11.10 -12.90 6.63
CA SER A 300 11.70 -11.57 6.61
C SER A 300 11.71 -10.98 8.01
N THR A 301 12.88 -10.60 8.48
CA THR A 301 13.05 -9.97 9.80
C THR A 301 13.72 -8.63 9.65
N THR A 302 13.10 -7.59 10.21
CA THR A 302 13.62 -6.23 10.15
C THR A 302 13.67 -5.62 11.54
N TYR A 303 14.76 -4.96 11.87
CA TYR A 303 14.84 -4.03 13.00
C TYR A 303 15.41 -2.70 12.52
N GLY A 304 14.89 -1.61 13.09
CA GLY A 304 15.29 -0.30 12.62
C GLY A 304 14.98 0.83 13.60
N LEU A 305 15.41 2.00 13.17
CA LEU A 305 15.27 3.26 13.89
C LEU A 305 14.84 4.34 12.92
N VAL A 306 13.87 5.14 13.31
CA VAL A 306 13.49 6.40 12.64
C VAL A 306 13.55 7.50 13.67
N SER A 307 14.26 8.59 13.38
CA SER A 307 14.32 9.76 14.23
C SER A 307 14.10 11.01 13.40
N SER A 308 13.15 11.85 13.79
CA SER A 308 12.81 13.06 13.05
C SER A 308 12.79 14.28 13.95
N VAL A 309 13.34 15.39 13.45
CA VAL A 309 13.32 16.71 14.09
C VAL A 309 12.55 17.66 13.19
N SER A 310 11.51 18.29 13.75
CA SER A 310 10.73 19.32 13.05
C SER A 310 11.18 20.71 13.51
N LEU A 311 11.47 21.57 12.54
CA LEU A 311 11.89 22.95 12.74
C LEU A 311 10.82 23.89 12.18
N LYS A 312 10.58 25.02 12.85
CA LYS A 312 9.69 26.08 12.33
C LYS A 312 10.21 27.45 12.75
N LYS A 313 10.42 28.32 11.77
CA LYS A 313 10.73 29.74 11.98
C LYS A 313 9.87 30.56 11.03
N GLU A 314 8.93 31.33 11.57
CA GLU A 314 7.99 32.16 10.78
C GLU A 314 7.35 31.37 9.63
N LYS A 315 7.66 31.75 8.39
CA LYS A 315 7.16 31.15 7.13
C LYS A 315 7.99 29.96 6.64
N TYR A 316 9.01 29.55 7.38
CA TYR A 316 9.89 28.42 7.03
C TYR A 316 9.65 27.23 7.94
N THR A 317 9.47 26.06 7.36
CA THR A 317 9.35 24.79 8.06
C THR A 317 10.32 23.78 7.48
N SER A 318 10.97 23.00 8.32
CA SER A 318 11.89 21.93 7.91
C SER A 318 11.65 20.67 8.73
N ALA A 319 11.82 19.51 8.10
CA ALA A 319 11.85 18.23 8.77
C ALA A 319 13.14 17.51 8.37
N ILE A 320 13.93 17.13 9.37
CA ILE A 320 15.15 16.31 9.19
C ILE A 320 14.81 14.93 9.73
N GLU A 321 15.05 13.89 8.94
CA GLU A 321 14.76 12.52 9.31
C GLU A 321 15.98 11.63 9.09
N LEU A 322 16.33 10.84 10.10
CA LEU A 322 17.28 9.75 10.07
C LEU A 322 16.49 8.44 10.02
N ASN A 323 16.78 7.58 9.05
CA ASN A 323 16.17 6.26 8.90
C ASN A 323 17.27 5.20 8.79
N MET A 324 17.22 4.18 9.63
CA MET A 324 18.19 3.08 9.64
C MET A 324 17.45 1.76 9.80
N TYR A 325 17.84 0.75 9.05
CA TYR A 325 17.32 -0.60 9.25
C TYR A 325 18.32 -1.68 8.82
N ASN A 326 18.13 -2.85 9.40
CA ASN A 326 18.70 -4.10 8.94
C ASN A 326 17.57 -5.09 8.69
N ASN A 327 17.50 -5.60 7.49
CA ASN A 327 16.56 -6.63 7.09
C ASN A 327 17.31 -7.90 6.69
N THR A 328 16.77 -9.07 7.04
CA THR A 328 17.22 -10.38 6.55
C THR A 328 16.03 -11.06 5.88
N SER A 329 16.18 -11.42 4.60
CA SER A 329 15.16 -12.10 3.79
C SER A 329 15.68 -13.47 3.35
N ILE A 330 14.86 -14.50 3.55
CA ILE A 330 15.15 -15.90 3.18
C ILE A 330 13.88 -16.45 2.52
N ALA A 331 14.02 -17.15 1.41
CA ALA A 331 12.96 -17.97 0.84
C ALA A 331 13.53 -19.27 0.32
N GLU A 332 12.91 -20.38 0.72
CA GLU A 332 13.26 -21.73 0.30
C GLU A 332 12.27 -22.22 -0.75
N MET A 333 12.72 -23.15 -1.58
CA MET A 333 11.90 -23.91 -2.52
C MET A 333 12.26 -25.38 -2.39
N ARG A 334 11.27 -26.19 -2.03
CA ARG A 334 11.37 -27.64 -1.93
C ARG A 334 10.42 -28.26 -2.94
N MET A 335 10.95 -29.09 -3.83
CA MET A 335 10.22 -29.67 -4.94
C MET A 335 10.15 -31.19 -4.80
N TYR A 336 8.93 -31.73 -4.93
CA TYR A 336 8.62 -33.14 -4.74
C TYR A 336 7.99 -33.68 -6.04
N PRO A 337 8.81 -34.26 -6.95
CA PRO A 337 8.28 -34.89 -8.17
C PRO A 337 7.28 -36.02 -7.83
N GLN A 338 6.15 -36.06 -8.57
CA GLN A 338 5.20 -37.19 -8.40
C GLN A 338 5.82 -38.56 -8.72
N ASP A 339 6.71 -38.59 -9.72
CA ASP A 339 7.48 -39.81 -10.00
C ASP A 339 8.53 -40.02 -8.90
N ARG A 340 8.33 -41.02 -8.04
CA ARG A 340 9.21 -41.40 -6.93
C ARG A 340 10.62 -41.83 -7.35
N LYS A 341 10.88 -42.04 -8.65
CA LYS A 341 12.24 -42.27 -9.18
C LYS A 341 13.08 -41.01 -9.17
N ASN A 342 12.45 -39.85 -9.20
CA ASN A 342 13.10 -38.54 -9.15
C ASN A 342 13.35 -38.15 -7.69
N ARG A 343 14.48 -37.47 -7.47
CA ARG A 343 14.85 -36.97 -6.12
C ARG A 343 14.14 -35.68 -5.80
N THR A 344 13.81 -35.51 -4.52
CA THR A 344 13.43 -34.22 -3.98
C THR A 344 14.55 -33.19 -4.23
N MET A 345 14.18 -32.02 -4.73
CA MET A 345 15.11 -30.93 -5.00
C MET A 345 14.91 -29.82 -3.97
N PHE A 346 15.99 -29.08 -3.69
CA PHE A 346 16.01 -27.97 -2.77
C PHE A 346 16.79 -26.80 -3.40
N ALA A 347 16.27 -25.60 -3.26
CA ALA A 347 16.97 -24.35 -3.60
C ALA A 347 16.54 -23.21 -2.67
N TYR A 348 17.37 -22.19 -2.58
CA TYR A 348 16.99 -20.91 -1.99
C TYR A 348 16.51 -19.97 -3.11
N SER A 349 15.24 -19.62 -3.12
CA SER A 349 14.74 -18.56 -4.02
C SER A 349 15.25 -17.17 -3.59
N TRP A 350 15.43 -16.95 -2.27
CA TRP A 350 16.24 -15.86 -1.71
C TRP A 350 17.36 -16.43 -0.84
N PRO A 351 18.61 -16.40 -1.30
CA PRO A 351 19.72 -17.11 -0.68
C PRO A 351 20.29 -16.40 0.56
N TRP A 352 19.43 -16.17 1.57
CA TRP A 352 19.77 -15.52 2.84
C TRP A 352 20.38 -14.12 2.62
N VAL A 353 19.55 -13.18 2.17
CA VAL A 353 20.02 -11.84 1.81
C VAL A 353 19.83 -10.88 2.98
N THR A 354 20.91 -10.23 3.39
CA THR A 354 20.90 -9.15 4.39
C THR A 354 20.96 -7.81 3.66
N THR A 355 20.02 -6.92 4.00
CA THR A 355 19.98 -5.53 3.53
C THR A 355 20.14 -4.59 4.71
N ARG A 356 21.20 -3.77 4.72
CA ARG A 356 21.41 -2.69 5.70
C ARG A 356 21.26 -1.35 5.02
N PHE A 357 20.53 -0.47 5.64
CA PHE A 357 20.31 0.89 5.13
C PHE A 357 20.53 1.91 6.23
N ALA A 358 21.19 3.01 5.90
CA ALA A 358 21.26 4.20 6.72
C ALA A 358 21.07 5.42 5.83
N GLY A 359 20.10 6.27 6.13
CA GLY A 359 19.78 7.44 5.33
C GLY A 359 19.37 8.63 6.17
N ILE A 360 19.72 9.80 5.68
CA ILE A 360 19.29 11.09 6.22
C ILE A 360 18.57 11.87 5.13
N SER A 361 17.49 12.53 5.50
CA SER A 361 16.76 13.43 4.60
C SER A 361 16.42 14.75 5.30
N MET A 362 16.32 15.81 4.51
CA MET A 362 15.88 17.11 4.94
C MET A 362 14.86 17.64 3.93
N ASN A 363 13.64 17.91 4.41
CA ASN A 363 12.54 18.43 3.60
C ASN A 363 12.11 19.79 4.12
N ASN A 364 12.05 20.76 3.23
CA ASN A 364 11.85 22.16 3.56
C ASN A 364 10.65 22.73 2.83
N ASN A 365 9.89 23.59 3.49
CA ASN A 365 8.85 24.40 2.91
C ASN A 365 9.05 25.86 3.32
N TRP A 366 9.04 26.72 2.36
CA TRP A 366 9.13 28.17 2.55
C TRP A 366 7.92 28.87 1.93
N GLU A 367 7.10 29.47 2.77
CA GLU A 367 6.00 30.34 2.34
C GLU A 367 6.57 31.73 1.99
N ILE A 368 7.00 31.88 0.72
CA ILE A 368 7.59 33.13 0.21
C ILE A 368 6.59 34.29 0.39
N SER A 369 5.33 34.03 0.04
CA SER A 369 4.20 34.92 0.25
C SER A 369 2.95 34.11 0.57
N ASP A 370 1.83 34.76 0.82
CA ASP A 370 0.54 34.10 1.05
C ASP A 370 0.04 33.33 -0.20
N LYS A 371 0.61 33.65 -1.38
CA LYS A 371 0.27 33.05 -2.68
C LYS A 371 1.30 32.02 -3.16
N SER A 372 2.53 32.09 -2.64
CA SER A 372 3.69 31.36 -3.19
C SER A 372 4.39 30.52 -2.15
N ARG A 373 4.60 29.25 -2.45
CA ARG A 373 5.34 28.29 -1.63
C ARG A 373 6.44 27.63 -2.45
N LEU A 374 7.63 27.56 -1.89
CA LEU A 374 8.76 26.76 -2.37
C LEU A 374 8.93 25.54 -1.46
N SER A 375 9.01 24.35 -2.03
CA SER A 375 9.38 23.13 -1.35
C SER A 375 10.70 22.61 -1.94
N PHE A 376 11.61 22.14 -1.11
CA PHE A 376 12.83 21.49 -1.58
C PHE A 376 13.34 20.49 -0.54
N GLY A 377 13.98 19.45 -1.01
CA GLY A 377 14.54 18.44 -0.13
C GLY A 377 15.77 17.79 -0.71
N VAL A 378 16.58 17.27 0.21
CA VAL A 378 17.76 16.48 -0.07
C VAL A 378 17.72 15.21 0.75
N SER A 379 18.20 14.11 0.19
CA SER A 379 18.36 12.85 0.89
C SER A 379 19.66 12.17 0.47
N LEU A 380 20.25 11.43 1.39
CA LEU A 380 21.42 10.60 1.13
C LEU A 380 21.25 9.28 1.86
N GLY A 381 21.27 8.18 1.13
CA GLY A 381 21.21 6.84 1.65
C GLY A 381 22.47 6.04 1.36
N LEU A 382 22.86 5.19 2.29
CA LEU A 382 23.83 4.12 2.11
C LEU A 382 23.08 2.80 2.21
N ASN A 383 23.16 1.97 1.17
CA ASN A 383 22.56 0.65 1.10
C ASN A 383 23.67 -0.39 0.97
N TYR A 384 23.66 -1.37 1.84
CA TYR A 384 24.54 -2.53 1.80
C TYR A 384 23.71 -3.79 1.67
N ASN A 385 23.99 -4.59 0.65
CA ASN A 385 23.40 -5.90 0.46
C ASN A 385 24.49 -6.97 0.55
N GLU A 386 24.14 -8.11 1.15
CA GLU A 386 25.01 -9.27 1.28
C GLU A 386 24.16 -10.54 1.12
N SER A 387 24.57 -11.45 0.25
CA SER A 387 23.98 -12.79 0.12
C SER A 387 24.92 -13.84 0.72
N LYS A 388 24.39 -14.68 1.62
CA LYS A 388 25.19 -15.74 2.25
C LYS A 388 25.56 -16.85 1.26
N TYR A 389 24.72 -17.10 0.26
CA TYR A 389 24.86 -18.18 -0.72
C TYR A 389 24.82 -17.65 -2.15
N VAL A 390 25.69 -16.69 -2.48
CA VAL A 390 25.74 -16.04 -3.80
C VAL A 390 26.16 -17.00 -4.91
N GLU A 391 26.78 -18.12 -4.58
CA GLU A 391 27.20 -19.17 -5.51
C GLU A 391 26.05 -19.73 -6.36
N PHE A 392 24.79 -19.66 -5.89
CA PHE A 392 23.62 -20.01 -6.71
C PHE A 392 23.51 -19.12 -7.95
N ASN A 393 23.89 -17.84 -7.84
CA ASN A 393 23.85 -16.89 -8.94
C ASN A 393 25.08 -17.02 -9.86
N TRP A 394 26.19 -17.62 -9.41
CA TRP A 394 27.43 -17.73 -10.22
C TRP A 394 27.29 -18.61 -11.47
N ILE A 395 26.30 -19.49 -11.52
CA ILE A 395 25.98 -20.24 -12.73
C ILE A 395 25.65 -19.29 -13.89
N PHE A 396 24.96 -18.17 -13.59
CA PHE A 396 24.52 -17.20 -14.58
C PHE A 396 25.38 -15.93 -14.58
N HIS A 397 26.01 -15.60 -13.46
CA HIS A 397 26.86 -14.42 -13.25
C HIS A 397 28.16 -14.83 -12.55
N PRO A 398 29.09 -15.49 -13.27
CA PRO A 398 30.35 -15.98 -12.68
C PRO A 398 31.15 -14.85 -12.03
N GLY A 399 31.56 -15.04 -10.77
CA GLY A 399 32.34 -14.04 -10.03
C GLY A 399 31.54 -12.84 -9.52
N ALA A 400 30.21 -12.89 -9.58
CA ALA A 400 29.36 -11.83 -9.02
C ALA A 400 29.65 -11.60 -7.52
N PRO A 401 29.60 -10.35 -7.05
CA PRO A 401 30.00 -10.01 -5.69
C PRO A 401 28.99 -10.55 -4.67
N GLN A 402 29.50 -11.14 -3.60
CA GLN A 402 28.70 -11.57 -2.45
C GLN A 402 28.06 -10.37 -1.72
N GLN A 403 28.74 -9.24 -1.74
CA GLN A 403 28.32 -8.02 -1.05
C GLN A 403 28.47 -6.78 -1.95
N LYS A 404 27.56 -5.83 -1.79
CA LYS A 404 27.62 -4.57 -2.55
C LYS A 404 27.12 -3.39 -1.73
N THR A 405 27.94 -2.34 -1.67
CA THR A 405 27.56 -1.05 -1.05
C THR A 405 27.18 -0.07 -2.14
N ARG A 406 26.09 0.69 -1.92
CA ARG A 406 25.57 1.68 -2.86
C ARG A 406 25.27 3.00 -2.17
N ILE A 407 25.59 4.10 -2.83
CA ILE A 407 25.20 5.45 -2.42
C ILE A 407 23.94 5.83 -3.18
N LEU A 408 22.95 6.35 -2.47
CA LEU A 408 21.62 6.66 -2.99
C LEU A 408 21.25 8.11 -2.68
N PRO A 409 21.75 9.08 -3.48
CA PRO A 409 21.37 10.48 -3.36
C PRO A 409 19.94 10.70 -3.87
N GLY A 410 19.26 11.71 -3.31
CA GLY A 410 17.97 12.18 -3.78
C GLY A 410 17.82 13.69 -3.57
N LEU A 411 17.24 14.36 -4.56
CA LEU A 411 16.97 15.80 -4.56
C LEU A 411 15.57 16.05 -5.11
N HIS A 412 14.85 17.00 -4.55
CA HIS A 412 13.64 17.52 -5.17
C HIS A 412 13.48 19.01 -4.92
N ALA A 413 12.80 19.69 -5.82
CA ALA A 413 12.35 21.06 -5.68
C ALA A 413 10.98 21.22 -6.31
N GLY A 414 10.13 22.03 -5.70
CA GLY A 414 8.80 22.30 -6.18
C GLY A 414 8.39 23.73 -5.83
N TYR A 415 7.67 24.36 -6.74
CA TYR A 415 7.07 25.67 -6.56
C TYR A 415 5.57 25.58 -6.75
N GLN A 416 4.82 26.17 -5.84
CA GLN A 416 3.37 26.29 -5.89
C GLN A 416 2.96 27.75 -5.81
N PHE A 417 2.10 28.14 -6.72
CA PHE A 417 1.47 29.46 -6.74
C PHE A 417 -0.04 29.30 -6.67
N THR A 418 -0.69 30.07 -5.81
CA THR A 418 -2.15 30.04 -5.63
C THR A 418 -2.66 31.49 -5.55
N GLU A 419 -3.52 31.87 -6.47
CA GLU A 419 -4.14 33.19 -6.49
C GLU A 419 -5.60 33.06 -6.80
N ASN A 420 -6.44 33.64 -5.96
CA ASN A 420 -7.90 33.57 -6.05
C ASN A 420 -8.37 32.12 -6.16
N ASN A 421 -8.89 31.74 -7.33
CA ASN A 421 -9.44 30.42 -7.63
C ASN A 421 -8.44 29.50 -8.36
N PHE A 422 -7.27 30.01 -8.74
CA PHE A 422 -6.28 29.28 -9.54
C PHE A 422 -5.09 28.82 -8.70
N SER A 423 -4.62 27.64 -8.98
CA SER A 423 -3.38 27.08 -8.42
C SER A 423 -2.52 26.51 -9.53
N PHE A 424 -1.21 26.75 -9.46
CA PHE A 424 -0.23 26.18 -10.37
C PHE A 424 0.89 25.57 -9.54
N SER A 425 1.41 24.46 -10.00
CA SER A 425 2.57 23.80 -9.38
C SER A 425 3.51 23.27 -10.44
N VAL A 426 4.80 23.35 -10.17
CA VAL A 426 5.85 22.71 -10.96
C VAL A 426 6.87 22.13 -10.00
N GLY A 427 7.42 20.98 -10.34
CA GLY A 427 8.45 20.34 -9.53
C GLY A 427 9.38 19.50 -10.36
N THR A 428 10.54 19.24 -9.81
CA THR A 428 11.56 18.37 -10.39
C THR A 428 12.22 17.55 -9.29
N GLY A 429 12.79 16.40 -9.66
CA GLY A 429 13.51 15.53 -8.75
C GLY A 429 14.58 14.71 -9.46
N TYR A 430 15.54 14.29 -8.67
CA TYR A 430 16.63 13.40 -9.04
C TYR A 430 16.85 12.41 -7.91
N GLY A 431 16.90 11.11 -8.20
CA GLY A 431 17.12 10.14 -7.15
C GLY A 431 17.52 8.76 -7.65
N HIS A 432 18.06 7.98 -6.72
CA HIS A 432 18.59 6.66 -6.96
C HIS A 432 17.80 5.59 -6.19
N ARG A 433 17.74 4.40 -6.75
CA ARG A 433 17.22 3.19 -6.09
C ARG A 433 18.21 2.04 -6.25
N ALA A 434 18.44 1.30 -5.16
CA ALA A 434 19.16 0.03 -5.22
C ALA A 434 18.26 -1.08 -5.77
N PRO A 435 18.80 -2.13 -6.41
CA PRO A 435 18.06 -3.33 -6.73
C PRO A 435 17.45 -3.99 -5.49
N SER A 436 16.27 -4.58 -5.65
CA SER A 436 15.62 -5.37 -4.61
C SER A 436 16.31 -6.72 -4.38
N VAL A 437 15.88 -7.47 -3.35
CA VAL A 437 16.39 -8.81 -3.06
C VAL A 437 16.20 -9.75 -4.26
N SER A 438 15.00 -9.74 -4.88
CA SER A 438 14.72 -10.57 -6.05
C SER A 438 15.54 -10.16 -7.27
N GLU A 439 15.66 -8.85 -7.54
CA GLU A 439 16.42 -8.34 -8.68
C GLU A 439 17.93 -8.61 -8.55
N GLY A 440 18.48 -8.51 -7.32
CA GLY A 440 19.91 -8.72 -7.09
C GLY A 440 20.30 -10.17 -6.86
N TYR A 441 19.46 -10.95 -6.17
CA TYR A 441 19.87 -12.25 -5.64
C TYR A 441 18.83 -13.36 -5.83
N GLY A 442 17.68 -13.08 -6.47
CA GLY A 442 16.65 -14.08 -6.72
C GLY A 442 17.19 -15.28 -7.51
N TYR A 443 16.74 -16.48 -7.19
CA TYR A 443 17.17 -17.70 -7.86
C TYR A 443 15.95 -18.53 -8.27
N TYR A 444 15.73 -18.70 -9.57
CA TYR A 444 14.60 -19.40 -10.17
C TYR A 444 13.24 -19.01 -9.58
N ILE A 445 12.99 -17.69 -9.51
CA ILE A 445 11.67 -17.17 -9.10
C ILE A 445 10.73 -17.29 -10.32
N TYR A 446 9.79 -18.23 -10.27
CA TYR A 446 8.82 -18.43 -11.34
C TYR A 446 7.81 -17.28 -11.37
N ASN A 447 7.65 -16.66 -12.51
CA ASN A 447 6.64 -15.64 -12.77
C ASN A 447 5.53 -16.24 -13.64
N SER A 448 4.38 -16.54 -13.05
CA SER A 448 3.24 -17.15 -13.74
C SER A 448 2.61 -16.24 -14.80
N PHE A 449 2.86 -14.93 -14.77
CA PHE A 449 2.30 -13.98 -15.72
C PHE A 449 2.92 -14.12 -17.12
N ASP A 450 4.25 -14.17 -17.20
CA ASP A 450 4.97 -14.36 -18.46
C ASP A 450 5.56 -15.78 -18.65
N ARG A 451 5.38 -16.64 -17.62
CA ARG A 451 5.79 -18.03 -17.61
C ARG A 451 7.30 -18.25 -17.74
N TYR A 452 8.11 -17.37 -17.13
CA TYR A 452 9.56 -17.50 -17.07
C TYR A 452 10.03 -17.64 -15.62
N ASP A 453 11.14 -18.40 -15.47
CA ASP A 453 11.92 -18.39 -14.23
C ASP A 453 12.86 -17.18 -14.24
N TYR A 454 12.91 -16.41 -13.14
CA TYR A 454 13.74 -15.22 -13.05
C TYR A 454 14.96 -15.44 -12.19
N ILE A 455 16.13 -14.97 -12.69
CA ILE A 455 17.40 -15.00 -11.99
C ILE A 455 17.85 -13.59 -11.65
N GLY A 456 18.23 -13.37 -10.40
CA GLY A 456 18.80 -12.12 -9.92
C GLY A 456 20.22 -11.90 -10.45
N ASN A 457 20.61 -10.63 -10.54
CA ASN A 457 21.95 -10.23 -10.96
C ASN A 457 22.59 -9.32 -9.89
N PRO A 458 23.56 -9.81 -9.10
CA PRO A 458 24.25 -9.02 -8.07
C PRO A 458 25.04 -7.81 -8.63
N ASP A 459 25.38 -7.83 -9.93
CA ASP A 459 26.15 -6.77 -10.58
C ASP A 459 25.30 -5.57 -11.04
N LEU A 460 23.98 -5.66 -10.91
CA LEU A 460 23.10 -4.54 -11.29
C LEU A 460 23.56 -3.22 -10.69
N LYS A 461 23.47 -2.16 -11.51
CA LYS A 461 23.64 -0.78 -11.08
C LYS A 461 22.41 -0.29 -10.33
N ASN A 462 22.50 0.91 -9.74
CA ASN A 462 21.33 1.63 -9.25
C ASN A 462 20.49 2.10 -10.44
N GLU A 463 19.15 2.09 -10.30
CA GLU A 463 18.33 2.91 -11.20
C GLU A 463 18.45 4.38 -10.79
N ILE A 464 18.50 5.27 -11.79
CA ILE A 464 18.60 6.72 -11.59
C ILE A 464 17.41 7.38 -12.26
N SER A 465 16.60 8.09 -11.48
CA SER A 465 15.41 8.77 -11.98
C SER A 465 15.61 10.27 -12.04
N TYR A 466 15.25 10.87 -13.15
CA TYR A 466 14.99 12.30 -13.33
C TYR A 466 13.48 12.46 -13.49
N GLU A 467 12.88 13.32 -12.70
CA GLU A 467 11.44 13.53 -12.73
C GLU A 467 11.08 14.99 -12.91
N THR A 468 9.97 15.22 -13.58
CA THR A 468 9.35 16.54 -13.68
C THR A 468 7.85 16.37 -13.48
N ASN A 469 7.25 17.24 -12.69
CA ASN A 469 5.82 17.27 -12.48
C ASN A 469 5.28 18.68 -12.67
N ALA A 470 4.03 18.77 -13.13
CA ALA A 470 3.30 20.01 -13.27
C ALA A 470 1.84 19.80 -12.89
N GLY A 471 1.22 20.83 -12.33
CA GLY A 471 -0.18 20.82 -11.96
C GLY A 471 -0.81 22.18 -12.18
N ALA A 472 -2.08 22.16 -12.59
CA ALA A 472 -2.93 23.35 -12.69
C ALA A 472 -4.29 23.04 -12.08
N GLY A 473 -4.81 23.95 -11.28
CA GLY A 473 -6.07 23.78 -10.60
C GLY A 473 -6.92 25.05 -10.66
N PHE A 474 -8.22 24.85 -10.72
CA PHE A 474 -9.23 25.87 -10.54
C PHE A 474 -10.23 25.40 -9.48
N LYS A 475 -10.53 26.25 -8.50
CA LYS A 475 -11.50 25.92 -7.46
C LYS A 475 -12.28 27.18 -7.06
N ASN A 476 -13.60 27.11 -7.21
CA ASN A 476 -14.52 28.08 -6.64
C ASN A 476 -15.51 27.41 -5.68
N GLY A 477 -16.52 28.12 -5.20
CA GLY A 477 -17.50 27.55 -4.25
C GLY A 477 -18.29 26.33 -4.77
N LYS A 478 -18.42 26.15 -6.09
CA LYS A 478 -19.23 25.10 -6.72
C LYS A 478 -18.41 24.10 -7.54
N MET A 479 -17.28 24.52 -8.11
CA MET A 479 -16.52 23.75 -9.08
C MET A 479 -15.06 23.62 -8.66
N SER A 480 -14.49 22.44 -8.87
CA SER A 480 -13.05 22.19 -8.78
C SER A 480 -12.60 21.40 -10.00
N ILE A 481 -11.51 21.83 -10.63
CA ILE A 481 -10.82 21.11 -11.71
C ILE A 481 -9.34 21.11 -11.36
N GLU A 482 -8.68 19.96 -11.47
CA GLU A 482 -7.25 19.82 -11.23
C GLU A 482 -6.65 18.88 -12.28
N ALA A 483 -5.68 19.36 -13.03
CA ALA A 483 -4.87 18.57 -13.95
C ALA A 483 -3.46 18.40 -13.40
N LYS A 484 -2.94 17.19 -13.42
CA LYS A 484 -1.58 16.83 -12.98
C LYS A 484 -0.89 16.01 -14.04
N VAL A 485 0.41 16.24 -14.22
CA VAL A 485 1.28 15.50 -15.14
C VAL A 485 2.57 15.16 -14.40
N ASN A 486 3.03 13.93 -14.54
CA ASN A 486 4.34 13.48 -14.06
C ASN A 486 5.07 12.78 -15.21
N TYR A 487 6.34 13.13 -15.39
CA TYR A 487 7.23 12.50 -16.34
C TYR A 487 8.48 12.02 -15.63
N PHE A 488 8.86 10.75 -15.89
CA PHE A 488 10.05 10.11 -15.34
C PHE A 488 10.94 9.64 -16.51
N TYR A 489 12.22 9.99 -16.47
CA TYR A 489 13.29 9.41 -17.27
C TYR A 489 14.19 8.62 -16.33
N ILE A 490 14.25 7.29 -16.51
CA ILE A 490 14.92 6.38 -15.58
C ILE A 490 16.05 5.69 -16.32
N GLN A 491 17.29 6.00 -15.94
CA GLN A 491 18.51 5.33 -16.45
C GLN A 491 18.73 4.01 -15.72
N ASP A 492 19.42 3.09 -16.37
CA ASP A 492 19.73 1.74 -15.88
C ASP A 492 18.45 1.00 -15.37
N TYR A 493 17.32 1.15 -16.10
CA TYR A 493 16.04 0.58 -15.74
C TYR A 493 16.09 -0.93 -15.66
N ILE A 494 15.80 -1.50 -14.48
CA ILE A 494 15.93 -2.94 -14.21
C ILE A 494 14.69 -3.68 -14.71
N ILE A 495 14.90 -4.70 -15.55
CA ILE A 495 13.85 -5.55 -16.10
C ILE A 495 14.41 -6.95 -16.41
N GLY A 496 13.55 -7.97 -16.50
CA GLY A 496 13.96 -9.32 -16.93
C GLY A 496 14.14 -9.43 -18.45
N LYS A 497 15.24 -10.01 -18.89
CA LYS A 497 15.50 -10.34 -20.31
C LYS A 497 15.78 -11.83 -20.46
N ILE A 498 15.34 -12.42 -21.58
CA ILE A 498 15.53 -13.84 -21.88
C ILE A 498 17.02 -14.17 -21.92
N LEU A 499 17.40 -15.24 -21.21
CA LEU A 499 18.72 -15.85 -21.30
C LEU A 499 18.69 -16.94 -22.38
N SER A 500 19.65 -16.91 -23.28
CA SER A 500 19.83 -17.95 -24.30
C SER A 500 20.35 -19.29 -23.73
N LEU A 501 20.96 -19.23 -22.53
CA LEU A 501 21.51 -20.36 -21.82
C LEU A 501 20.80 -20.48 -20.49
N GLY A 502 20.21 -21.63 -20.19
CA GLY A 502 19.54 -21.93 -18.94
C GLY A 502 18.28 -22.78 -19.14
N SER A 503 18.24 -23.93 -18.49
CA SER A 503 17.02 -24.75 -18.47
C SER A 503 16.09 -24.23 -17.37
N PRO A 504 14.79 -24.11 -17.62
CA PRO A 504 13.84 -23.74 -16.58
C PRO A 504 13.82 -24.80 -15.47
N MET A 505 13.58 -24.35 -14.24
CA MET A 505 13.43 -25.25 -13.09
C MET A 505 11.96 -25.60 -12.83
N ASN A 506 11.07 -24.62 -12.99
CA ASN A 506 9.64 -24.85 -12.89
C ASN A 506 9.13 -25.53 -14.17
N TYR A 507 8.36 -26.63 -14.02
CA TYR A 507 7.85 -27.39 -15.18
C TYR A 507 6.85 -26.60 -16.05
N GLN A 508 6.26 -25.55 -15.53
CA GLN A 508 5.37 -24.63 -16.29
C GLN A 508 6.13 -23.51 -16.98
N SER A 509 7.42 -23.35 -16.68
CA SER A 509 8.25 -22.30 -17.24
C SER A 509 8.63 -22.61 -18.69
N VAL A 510 8.58 -21.59 -19.54
CA VAL A 510 8.94 -21.67 -20.96
C VAL A 510 10.40 -21.26 -21.22
N GLY A 511 11.12 -20.82 -20.18
CA GLY A 511 12.51 -20.42 -20.28
C GLY A 511 12.97 -19.64 -19.05
N VAL A 512 14.17 -19.07 -19.14
CA VAL A 512 14.80 -18.32 -18.06
C VAL A 512 14.99 -16.87 -18.49
N LYS A 513 14.68 -15.91 -17.60
CA LYS A 513 15.03 -14.50 -17.72
C LYS A 513 15.99 -14.10 -16.60
N ALA A 514 17.00 -13.30 -16.91
CA ALA A 514 17.82 -12.65 -15.88
C ALA A 514 17.48 -11.18 -15.78
N TYR A 515 17.56 -10.65 -14.57
CA TYR A 515 17.46 -9.21 -14.39
C TYR A 515 18.67 -8.50 -14.96
N THR A 516 18.42 -7.48 -15.77
CA THR A 516 19.42 -6.64 -16.42
C THR A 516 18.96 -5.19 -16.42
N SER A 517 19.88 -4.27 -16.70
CA SER A 517 19.55 -2.85 -16.89
C SER A 517 19.35 -2.55 -18.37
N LEU A 518 18.26 -1.87 -18.71
CA LEU A 518 18.11 -1.14 -19.97
C LEU A 518 18.91 0.17 -19.88
N ASP A 519 19.26 0.73 -21.00
CA ASP A 519 19.89 2.06 -21.04
C ASP A 519 18.99 3.09 -20.34
N HIS A 520 17.74 3.15 -20.74
CA HIS A 520 16.74 3.97 -20.05
C HIS A 520 15.30 3.45 -20.25
N ALA A 521 14.41 3.99 -19.46
CA ALA A 521 12.96 3.89 -19.65
C ALA A 521 12.30 5.23 -19.38
N THR A 522 11.15 5.48 -19.99
CA THR A 522 10.35 6.69 -19.78
C THR A 522 8.95 6.34 -19.35
N LEU A 523 8.43 7.08 -18.36
CA LEU A 523 7.04 6.97 -17.92
C LEU A 523 6.38 8.36 -17.88
N PHE A 524 5.21 8.44 -18.49
CA PHE A 524 4.35 9.62 -18.48
C PHE A 524 3.04 9.25 -17.79
N ASN A 525 2.62 10.05 -16.81
CA ASN A 525 1.35 9.89 -16.11
C ASN A 525 0.60 11.21 -16.13
N MET A 526 -0.71 11.16 -16.39
CA MET A 526 -1.61 12.31 -16.36
C MET A 526 -2.87 11.96 -15.59
N ALA A 527 -3.35 12.88 -14.76
CA ALA A 527 -4.63 12.80 -14.07
C ALA A 527 -5.40 14.11 -14.23
N LEU A 528 -6.68 13.99 -14.54
CA LEU A 528 -7.64 15.09 -14.55
C LEU A 528 -8.73 14.78 -13.54
N ASN A 529 -8.85 15.60 -12.51
CA ASN A 529 -9.87 15.50 -11.48
C ASN A 529 -10.84 16.68 -11.62
N ALA A 530 -12.14 16.41 -11.60
CA ALA A 530 -13.18 17.42 -11.65
C ALA A 530 -14.23 17.16 -10.56
N GLY A 531 -14.77 18.22 -9.99
CA GLY A 531 -15.86 18.15 -9.02
C GLY A 531 -16.81 19.30 -9.23
N TYR A 532 -18.12 19.03 -9.09
CA TYR A 532 -19.15 20.05 -9.22
C TYR A 532 -20.28 19.82 -8.21
N SER A 533 -20.60 20.87 -7.42
CA SER A 533 -21.75 20.87 -6.53
C SER A 533 -22.97 21.31 -7.31
N ILE A 534 -23.77 20.35 -7.78
CA ILE A 534 -24.99 20.59 -8.55
C ILE A 534 -26.02 21.29 -7.67
N LEU A 535 -26.21 20.74 -6.47
CA LEU A 535 -27.00 21.27 -5.37
C LEU A 535 -26.17 21.22 -4.09
N PRO A 536 -26.57 21.89 -2.99
CA PRO A 536 -25.88 21.75 -1.69
C PRO A 536 -25.75 20.31 -1.23
N GLU A 537 -26.73 19.45 -1.56
CA GLU A 537 -26.81 18.04 -1.20
C GLU A 537 -26.31 17.11 -2.29
N LEU A 538 -26.09 17.58 -3.53
CA LEU A 538 -25.75 16.73 -4.68
C LEU A 538 -24.42 17.15 -5.31
N HIS A 539 -23.43 16.29 -5.21
CA HIS A 539 -22.08 16.50 -5.68
C HIS A 539 -21.70 15.49 -6.76
N TRP A 540 -21.17 15.97 -7.87
CA TRP A 540 -20.54 15.15 -8.88
C TRP A 540 -19.03 15.21 -8.74
N LYS A 541 -18.35 14.04 -8.93
CA LYS A 541 -16.89 13.94 -9.04
C LYS A 541 -16.55 13.10 -10.26
N GLY A 542 -15.48 13.48 -10.96
CA GLY A 542 -14.95 12.76 -12.11
C GLY A 542 -13.43 12.73 -12.08
N THR A 543 -12.83 11.60 -12.44
CA THR A 543 -11.39 11.40 -12.57
C THR A 543 -11.11 10.70 -13.90
N LEU A 544 -10.15 11.20 -14.65
CA LEU A 544 -9.60 10.60 -15.85
C LEU A 544 -8.10 10.44 -15.66
N THR A 545 -7.57 9.25 -15.92
CA THR A 545 -6.13 8.97 -15.81
C THR A 545 -5.60 8.35 -17.09
N TYR A 546 -4.40 8.76 -17.49
CA TYR A 546 -3.68 8.21 -18.63
C TYR A 546 -2.23 7.98 -18.28
N ALA A 547 -1.67 6.86 -18.72
CA ALA A 547 -0.27 6.57 -18.56
C ALA A 547 0.35 6.00 -19.84
N ARG A 548 1.67 6.19 -19.99
CA ARG A 548 2.46 5.62 -21.05
C ARG A 548 3.87 5.32 -20.56
N GLY A 549 4.33 4.07 -20.75
CA GLY A 549 5.68 3.63 -20.43
C GLY A 549 6.38 3.08 -21.67
N ARG A 550 7.66 3.44 -21.88
CA ARG A 550 8.49 2.96 -22.99
C ARG A 550 9.90 2.62 -22.53
N ASP A 551 10.45 1.58 -23.11
CA ASP A 551 11.87 1.23 -22.99
C ASP A 551 12.76 2.05 -23.94
N ASP A 552 14.06 1.82 -23.90
CA ASP A 552 15.10 2.44 -24.72
C ASP A 552 14.95 2.19 -26.24
N LYS A 553 14.16 1.17 -26.62
CA LYS A 553 13.85 0.82 -28.01
C LYS A 553 12.45 1.28 -28.44
N GLY A 554 11.77 2.04 -27.58
CA GLY A 554 10.42 2.54 -27.82
C GLY A 554 9.32 1.47 -27.66
N LYS A 555 9.62 0.26 -27.14
CA LYS A 555 8.64 -0.77 -26.83
C LYS A 555 7.87 -0.40 -25.55
N ASN A 556 6.67 -0.92 -25.40
CA ASN A 556 5.85 -0.67 -24.22
C ASN A 556 6.42 -1.39 -22.99
N LEU A 557 6.43 -0.71 -21.84
CA LEU A 557 6.68 -1.33 -20.54
C LEU A 557 5.45 -2.10 -20.06
N PRO A 558 5.63 -3.18 -19.28
CA PRO A 558 4.51 -3.92 -18.72
C PRO A 558 3.79 -3.16 -17.60
N PHE A 559 2.54 -3.53 -17.34
CA PHE A 559 1.66 -3.01 -16.27
C PHE A 559 1.40 -1.50 -16.32
N ILE A 560 1.40 -0.94 -17.53
CA ILE A 560 1.04 0.47 -17.76
C ILE A 560 -0.47 0.61 -17.91
N ARG A 561 -1.06 1.39 -17.01
CA ARG A 561 -2.51 1.64 -16.97
C ARG A 561 -3.01 2.26 -18.28
N PRO A 562 -4.04 1.71 -18.93
CA PRO A 562 -4.69 2.35 -20.08
C PRO A 562 -5.44 3.62 -19.65
N LEU A 563 -6.03 4.34 -20.61
CA LEU A 563 -6.92 5.44 -20.29
C LEU A 563 -8.07 4.91 -19.42
N SER A 564 -8.22 5.46 -18.23
CA SER A 564 -9.17 4.98 -17.22
C SER A 564 -10.01 6.13 -16.68
N TYR A 565 -11.24 5.84 -16.29
CA TYR A 565 -12.16 6.85 -15.77
C TYR A 565 -12.92 6.35 -14.54
N LEU A 566 -13.28 7.32 -13.71
CA LEU A 566 -14.20 7.16 -12.59
C LEU A 566 -15.13 8.38 -12.57
N THR A 567 -16.42 8.17 -12.55
CA THR A 567 -17.42 9.24 -12.34
C THR A 567 -18.38 8.82 -11.24
N SER A 568 -18.74 9.75 -10.36
CA SER A 568 -19.63 9.48 -9.23
C SER A 568 -20.54 10.64 -8.91
N LEU A 569 -21.74 10.31 -8.44
CA LEU A 569 -22.71 11.24 -7.88
C LEU A 569 -22.95 10.88 -6.41
N HIS A 570 -22.88 11.88 -5.56
CA HIS A 570 -23.09 11.78 -4.11
C HIS A 570 -24.23 12.69 -3.71
N PHE A 571 -25.29 12.11 -3.20
CA PHE A 571 -26.41 12.82 -2.61
C PHE A 571 -26.41 12.61 -1.09
N THR A 572 -26.50 13.67 -0.30
CA THR A 572 -26.57 13.59 1.15
C THR A 572 -27.62 14.57 1.66
N HIS A 573 -28.65 14.06 2.28
CA HIS A 573 -29.68 14.89 2.92
C HIS A 573 -29.91 14.39 4.36
N GLN A 574 -29.62 15.24 5.34
CA GLN A 574 -29.70 14.90 6.77
C GLN A 574 -28.94 13.60 7.11
N ASN A 575 -29.68 12.55 7.43
CA ASN A 575 -29.18 11.26 7.83
C ASN A 575 -29.11 10.23 6.69
N PHE A 576 -29.52 10.62 5.49
CA PHE A 576 -29.64 9.73 4.33
C PHE A 576 -28.58 10.10 3.29
N GLY A 577 -27.87 9.10 2.80
CA GLY A 577 -26.87 9.25 1.74
C GLY A 577 -27.09 8.24 0.63
N VAL A 578 -26.97 8.71 -0.61
CA VAL A 578 -26.99 7.86 -1.82
C VAL A 578 -25.74 8.15 -2.62
N GLN A 579 -25.13 7.12 -3.12
CA GLN A 579 -23.98 7.23 -4.00
C GLN A 579 -24.08 6.27 -5.17
N THR A 580 -23.78 6.76 -6.35
CA THR A 580 -23.62 5.94 -7.54
C THR A 580 -22.34 6.30 -8.26
N SER A 581 -21.68 5.32 -8.87
CA SER A 581 -20.49 5.57 -9.67
C SER A 581 -20.39 4.62 -10.84
N VAL A 582 -19.70 5.07 -11.87
CA VAL A 582 -19.25 4.27 -13.00
C VAL A 582 -17.74 4.41 -13.12
N ASN A 583 -17.04 3.29 -13.16
CA ASN A 583 -15.60 3.26 -13.38
C ASN A 583 -15.25 2.21 -14.44
N GLY A 584 -14.15 2.43 -15.14
CA GLY A 584 -13.72 1.50 -16.18
C GLY A 584 -12.41 1.94 -16.83
N ASP A 585 -11.93 1.05 -17.69
CA ASP A 585 -10.77 1.29 -18.53
C ASP A 585 -11.21 1.24 -20.01
N PHE A 586 -10.60 2.08 -20.84
CA PHE A 586 -10.68 1.92 -22.29
C PHE A 586 -9.79 0.75 -22.72
N ILE A 587 -9.96 0.28 -23.96
CA ILE A 587 -9.16 -0.80 -24.52
C ILE A 587 -7.66 -0.52 -24.36
N GLN A 588 -6.92 -1.49 -23.83
CA GLN A 588 -5.47 -1.39 -23.70
C GLN A 588 -4.79 -1.55 -25.05
N ARG A 589 -4.30 -0.45 -25.62
CA ARG A 589 -3.58 -0.46 -26.90
C ARG A 589 -2.07 -0.59 -26.75
N ASN A 590 -1.55 -0.20 -25.58
CA ASN A 590 -0.11 -0.19 -25.28
C ASN A 590 0.18 -1.27 -24.24
N TYR A 591 0.30 -2.51 -24.67
CA TYR A 591 0.63 -3.67 -23.84
C TYR A 591 1.95 -4.28 -24.27
N SER A 592 2.52 -5.16 -23.44
CA SER A 592 3.87 -5.72 -23.60
C SER A 592 3.86 -7.25 -23.65
N PRO A 593 3.67 -7.87 -24.85
CA PRO A 593 3.59 -9.33 -24.99
C PRO A 593 4.86 -10.06 -24.51
N GLU A 594 6.03 -9.42 -24.60
CA GLU A 594 7.30 -9.99 -24.09
C GLU A 594 7.26 -10.29 -22.59
N TYR A 595 6.30 -9.66 -21.86
CA TYR A 595 6.12 -9.80 -20.43
C TYR A 595 4.76 -10.41 -20.06
N GLY A 596 4.14 -11.15 -21.01
CA GLY A 596 2.92 -11.90 -20.77
C GLY A 596 1.62 -11.10 -20.84
N GLU A 597 1.67 -9.82 -21.24
CA GLU A 597 0.44 -9.02 -21.40
C GLU A 597 -0.27 -9.33 -22.70
N ASP A 598 -1.58 -9.47 -22.61
CA ASP A 598 -2.52 -9.49 -23.72
C ASP A 598 -3.30 -8.18 -23.79
N GLN A 599 -3.88 -7.91 -24.95
CA GLN A 599 -4.77 -6.77 -25.09
C GLN A 599 -6.02 -6.93 -24.23
N THR A 600 -6.20 -6.06 -23.24
CA THR A 600 -7.38 -6.06 -22.38
C THR A 600 -8.51 -5.26 -23.03
N PRO A 601 -9.74 -5.82 -23.14
CA PRO A 601 -10.90 -5.11 -23.69
C PRO A 601 -11.36 -3.98 -22.75
N ALA A 602 -12.08 -3.01 -23.32
CA ALA A 602 -12.71 -1.95 -22.54
C ALA A 602 -13.85 -2.52 -21.68
N TYR A 603 -14.04 -1.95 -20.49
CA TYR A 603 -15.14 -2.31 -19.59
C TYR A 603 -15.68 -1.08 -18.84
N ALA A 604 -16.91 -1.22 -18.33
CA ALA A 604 -17.57 -0.25 -17.47
C ALA A 604 -18.29 -0.96 -16.32
N ILE A 605 -18.03 -0.52 -15.09
CA ILE A 605 -18.62 -1.09 -13.88
C ILE A 605 -19.47 -0.03 -13.20
N TRP A 606 -20.74 -0.36 -13.00
CA TRP A 606 -21.69 0.49 -12.29
C TRP A 606 -21.84 0.02 -10.85
N ASN A 607 -21.63 0.93 -9.88
CA ASN A 607 -21.79 0.68 -8.45
C ASN A 607 -22.86 1.62 -7.88
N PHE A 608 -23.56 1.14 -6.85
CA PHE A 608 -24.61 1.88 -6.18
C PHE A 608 -24.62 1.58 -4.69
N SER A 609 -24.85 2.59 -3.85
CA SER A 609 -25.00 2.38 -2.41
C SER A 609 -25.93 3.41 -1.76
N VAL A 610 -26.55 2.98 -0.69
CA VAL A 610 -27.39 3.80 0.20
C VAL A 610 -26.89 3.64 1.61
N ASN A 611 -26.81 4.71 2.36
CA ASN A 611 -26.52 4.69 3.77
C ASN A 611 -27.55 5.52 4.56
N TYR A 612 -27.81 5.07 5.78
CA TYR A 612 -28.70 5.76 6.71
C TYR A 612 -28.08 5.82 8.11
N THR A 613 -28.01 7.02 8.67
CA THR A 613 -27.46 7.26 10.01
C THR A 613 -28.60 7.42 11.01
N PHE A 614 -28.59 6.67 12.08
CA PHE A 614 -29.59 6.76 13.16
C PHE A 614 -28.94 6.48 14.52
N ASN A 615 -29.67 6.74 15.59
CA ASN A 615 -29.18 6.48 16.93
C ASN A 615 -29.93 5.31 17.55
N ILE A 616 -29.20 4.32 18.02
CA ILE A 616 -29.71 3.28 18.91
C ILE A 616 -29.27 3.65 20.32
N LYS A 617 -30.21 4.18 21.13
CA LYS A 617 -29.90 4.77 22.44
C LYS A 617 -28.82 5.87 22.27
N LYS A 618 -27.62 5.65 22.79
CA LYS A 618 -26.45 6.58 22.69
C LYS A 618 -25.48 6.24 21.59
N LEU A 619 -25.70 5.16 20.83
CA LEU A 619 -24.83 4.70 19.78
C LEU A 619 -25.23 5.34 18.45
N LYS A 620 -24.34 6.13 17.86
CA LYS A 620 -24.51 6.60 16.47
C LYS A 620 -24.27 5.42 15.55
N THR A 621 -25.32 4.97 14.85
CA THR A 621 -25.30 3.79 13.98
C THR A 621 -25.43 4.21 12.54
N VAL A 622 -24.60 3.65 11.66
CA VAL A 622 -24.70 3.79 10.22
C VAL A 622 -25.02 2.43 9.62
N PHE A 623 -26.14 2.34 8.93
CA PHE A 623 -26.52 1.19 8.11
C PHE A 623 -26.16 1.51 6.66
N GLN A 624 -25.56 0.56 5.95
CA GLN A 624 -25.27 0.69 4.53
C GLN A 624 -25.69 -0.58 3.79
N VAL A 625 -26.27 -0.39 2.62
CA VAL A 625 -26.52 -1.44 1.64
C VAL A 625 -26.08 -0.94 0.27
N GLY A 626 -25.55 -1.82 -0.57
CA GLY A 626 -25.13 -1.45 -1.91
C GLY A 626 -24.88 -2.65 -2.80
N ALA A 627 -24.52 -2.33 -4.03
CA ALA A 627 -24.12 -3.31 -5.04
C ALA A 627 -22.90 -2.78 -5.81
N GLU A 628 -21.89 -3.60 -5.91
CA GLU A 628 -20.75 -3.43 -6.81
C GLU A 628 -21.02 -4.23 -8.09
N ASN A 629 -20.56 -3.74 -9.24
CA ASN A 629 -20.82 -4.35 -10.52
C ASN A 629 -22.31 -4.71 -10.74
N LEU A 630 -23.18 -3.71 -10.58
CA LEU A 630 -24.64 -3.87 -10.58
C LEU A 630 -25.17 -4.59 -11.82
N LEU A 631 -24.55 -4.37 -12.98
CA LEU A 631 -24.92 -4.98 -14.26
C LEU A 631 -24.33 -6.37 -14.48
N ASN A 632 -23.57 -6.91 -13.52
CA ASN A 632 -22.89 -8.20 -13.61
C ASN A 632 -21.94 -8.30 -14.82
N THR A 633 -21.21 -7.22 -15.12
CA THR A 633 -20.25 -7.17 -16.23
C THR A 633 -19.11 -8.17 -15.99
N TYR A 634 -18.84 -9.02 -16.97
CA TYR A 634 -17.64 -9.85 -17.00
C TYR A 634 -16.45 -9.02 -17.45
N TYR A 635 -15.37 -8.96 -16.66
CA TYR A 635 -14.18 -8.17 -16.98
C TYR A 635 -12.93 -8.64 -16.24
N SER A 636 -11.79 -8.35 -16.83
CA SER A 636 -10.48 -8.33 -16.19
C SER A 636 -9.80 -6.99 -16.50
N THR A 637 -8.74 -6.67 -15.81
CA THR A 637 -7.97 -5.45 -16.08
C THR A 637 -6.57 -5.81 -16.58
N TYR A 638 -5.88 -4.83 -17.15
CA TYR A 638 -4.52 -4.96 -17.68
C TYR A 638 -3.48 -5.52 -16.67
N ALA A 639 -3.75 -5.45 -15.37
CA ALA A 639 -2.87 -5.91 -14.31
C ALA A 639 -3.42 -7.11 -13.52
N ASP A 640 -4.45 -7.77 -14.03
CA ASP A 640 -4.94 -9.04 -13.47
C ASP A 640 -4.15 -10.19 -14.09
N TRP A 641 -3.33 -10.86 -13.28
CA TRP A 641 -2.49 -11.95 -13.74
C TRP A 641 -3.33 -13.10 -14.31
N GLY A 642 -2.89 -13.62 -15.46
CA GLY A 642 -3.61 -14.68 -16.17
C GLY A 642 -5.00 -14.26 -16.68
N ASN A 643 -5.28 -12.96 -16.82
CA ASN A 643 -6.58 -12.41 -17.21
C ASN A 643 -7.74 -12.94 -16.35
N ILE A 644 -7.46 -13.23 -15.07
CA ILE A 644 -8.47 -13.78 -14.15
C ILE A 644 -9.63 -12.80 -14.06
N PRO A 645 -10.87 -13.27 -14.30
CA PRO A 645 -12.03 -12.40 -14.24
C PRO A 645 -12.24 -11.90 -12.82
N ARG A 646 -12.61 -10.63 -12.71
CA ARG A 646 -12.97 -10.02 -11.44
C ARG A 646 -14.38 -10.42 -11.02
N MET A 647 -14.67 -10.20 -9.76
CA MET A 647 -15.97 -10.48 -9.14
C MET A 647 -17.11 -9.87 -9.95
N GLY A 648 -18.14 -10.64 -10.21
CA GLY A 648 -19.40 -10.21 -10.80
C GLY A 648 -20.18 -9.32 -9.83
N ARG A 649 -21.49 -9.25 -10.00
CA ARG A 649 -22.34 -8.44 -9.13
C ARG A 649 -22.22 -8.89 -7.67
N ASN A 650 -21.84 -7.96 -6.79
CA ASN A 650 -21.70 -8.17 -5.36
C ASN A 650 -22.64 -7.25 -4.59
N ILE A 651 -23.71 -7.81 -4.02
CA ILE A 651 -24.56 -7.09 -3.09
C ILE A 651 -23.91 -7.16 -1.72
N TYR A 652 -23.93 -6.08 -0.96
CA TYR A 652 -23.34 -6.03 0.38
C TYR A 652 -24.22 -5.25 1.35
N THR A 653 -24.06 -5.57 2.64
CA THR A 653 -24.69 -4.84 3.73
C THR A 653 -23.72 -4.68 4.89
N SER A 654 -23.79 -3.58 5.60
CA SER A 654 -22.98 -3.37 6.80
C SER A 654 -23.66 -2.46 7.83
N LEU A 655 -23.28 -2.66 9.08
CA LEU A 655 -23.66 -1.84 10.25
C LEU A 655 -22.38 -1.37 10.93
N LYS A 656 -22.32 -0.06 11.21
CA LYS A 656 -21.22 0.56 11.95
C LYS A 656 -21.77 1.31 13.16
N PHE A 657 -21.27 0.96 14.33
CA PHE A 657 -21.61 1.58 15.61
C PHE A 657 -20.46 2.46 16.07
N ASN A 658 -20.77 3.65 16.57
CA ASN A 658 -19.79 4.57 17.16
C ASN A 658 -20.26 4.96 18.55
N PHE A 659 -19.38 4.91 19.56
CA PHE A 659 -19.66 5.20 20.95
C PHE A 659 -18.52 5.98 21.63
#